data_61b14130e96f0141d8594908e0731659
#
_entry.id   61b14130e96f0141d8594908e0731659
#
_cell.length_a   1.000
_cell.length_b   1.000
_cell.length_c   1.000
_cell.angle_alpha   90.00
_cell.angle_beta   90.00
_cell.angle_gamma   90.00
#
_symmetry.space_group_name_H-M   'P 1'
#
loop_
_entity.id
_entity.type
_entity.pdbx_description
1 polymer ?
#
loop_
_entity_poly.entity_id
_entity_poly.type
_entity_poly.pdbx_seq_one_letter_code
_entity_poly.pdbx_strand_id
1 'polypeptide(L)'
;MKSLWKTAWALERRSLVLLPVVSAVPVPATRRGQKFTGASGYGGDDRRAAGAPSYQTLQNLRSDLENQQDSDASSTSTQPQGSRPRTKQGDRSRYNVFNRLVYARFDMLVREGSFKDLRSLGIRSGQDLAKEASLFRNVIDKALDLATRKGRTGRQENPYFWSWRNAFINGDIGALSTELKHSFTSFIIRQHLSEDAIACHERLADFRYPHEWFPATRTMQRKIHLHVGPTNSGKTYHALKALEEAKTGVYAGPLRLLAHEIYTRFQAKGKRCALITGEEQRIPDGDESYFASCTVEMTPLNQRVDVAVIDEIQMIGDEMRGWAWTQALLGVQAKELHLCGEERTVPLIQAICAKIGDEVVVHRYKRLSGLQPMQESLKGRFENLRKGDAVVSFSRVNLHTIKSGIEQATGKKCAIVYGSLPPESRAQQAALFNDPDNDYDFIAASDAIGMGLNLEIKRVVFEAVTKHDGKKIRTLTIPELKQIGGRAGRYRTVAQATQDPAATPTPPTSTENLVLEPKGPRPESGQGGLVTTLEEEDLEVVHGSFDGEVEPLKTAGLFPPTFVIERFSSYFPAGTPFSFILLRLRDIARLPSLYHMCNLKDNIDIANILQAYPLSIHDRCIFLTAPVSLKEIGMVAVLRALASRVAHNDSGKLLDIKEFNLEILDYTLDNYPQGRAVYLKQLEALHKCLTLYLWLSYRYVGVFQSQALAFHVKSMVEERINEYLEKLDYSPEARRERVRQMRKEATRKERMAQKVLSDGEDDNLEQEEETVGDWTVEGHEEPLLNGMGEAEKIPPTREVTP
;
A
#
# COMPACT_ATOMS: atom_id res chain seq x y z
N MET A 1 -1.50 -4.79 -36.91
CA MET A 1 -1.33 -3.96 -35.70
C MET A 1 0.12 -3.70 -35.26
N LYS A 2 1.07 -4.61 -35.51
CA LYS A 2 2.52 -4.28 -35.30
C LYS A 2 2.99 -3.06 -36.15
N SER A 3 2.37 -2.78 -37.27
CA SER A 3 2.68 -1.61 -38.13
C SER A 3 2.07 -0.31 -37.60
N LEU A 4 0.88 -0.33 -37.02
CA LEU A 4 0.20 0.85 -36.49
C LEU A 4 0.84 1.36 -35.17
N TRP A 5 1.38 0.46 -34.39
CA TRP A 5 2.15 0.83 -33.18
C TRP A 5 3.48 1.48 -33.54
N LYS A 6 4.15 1.01 -34.60
CA LYS A 6 5.37 1.66 -35.12
C LYS A 6 5.09 3.04 -35.71
N THR A 7 3.91 3.26 -36.30
CA THR A 7 3.54 4.53 -36.92
C THR A 7 3.11 5.59 -35.88
N ALA A 8 2.39 5.19 -34.83
CA ALA A 8 2.04 6.09 -33.76
C ALA A 8 3.29 6.55 -32.96
N TRP A 9 4.23 5.62 -32.73
CA TRP A 9 5.49 5.92 -32.05
C TRP A 9 6.46 6.77 -32.89
N ALA A 10 6.38 6.67 -34.23
CA ALA A 10 7.18 7.46 -35.15
C ALA A 10 6.61 8.87 -35.37
N LEU A 11 5.30 9.08 -35.22
CA LEU A 11 4.67 10.41 -35.32
C LEU A 11 4.91 11.28 -34.09
N GLU A 12 4.98 10.72 -32.90
CA GLU A 12 5.36 11.48 -31.70
C GLU A 12 6.82 11.95 -31.68
N ARG A 13 7.73 11.24 -32.35
CA ARG A 13 9.16 11.64 -32.43
C ARG A 13 9.46 12.71 -33.49
N ARG A 14 8.55 13.05 -34.39
CA ARG A 14 8.82 14.02 -35.47
C ARG A 14 8.53 15.48 -35.14
N SER A 15 8.05 15.79 -33.94
CA SER A 15 7.76 17.20 -33.56
C SER A 15 8.84 17.90 -32.75
N LEU A 16 10.04 17.31 -32.63
CA LEU A 16 11.15 17.93 -31.86
C LEU A 16 12.46 17.82 -32.67
N VAL A 17 12.56 18.59 -33.75
CA VAL A 17 13.87 18.94 -34.35
C VAL A 17 13.83 20.38 -34.80
N LEU A 18 14.82 21.11 -34.31
CA LEU A 18 15.42 22.37 -34.76
C LEU A 18 15.41 23.47 -33.69
N LEU A 19 16.54 23.56 -32.98
CA LEU A 19 17.26 24.81 -32.76
C LEU A 19 18.73 24.50 -32.42
N PRO A 20 19.71 25.40 -32.71
CA PRO A 20 21.07 24.99 -33.08
C PRO A 20 22.08 24.93 -31.91
N VAL A 21 23.09 24.12 -32.16
CA VAL A 21 24.31 23.94 -31.39
C VAL A 21 25.11 25.26 -31.34
N VAL A 22 25.43 25.72 -30.12
CA VAL A 22 26.52 26.71 -29.89
C VAL A 22 27.65 26.01 -29.14
N SER A 23 28.80 26.10 -29.75
CA SER A 23 30.08 25.46 -29.42
C SER A 23 30.63 25.87 -28.06
N ALA A 24 31.23 24.88 -27.38
CA ALA A 24 32.00 25.03 -26.15
C ALA A 24 33.41 25.64 -26.46
N VAL A 25 33.84 26.54 -25.59
CA VAL A 25 35.24 27.01 -25.48
C VAL A 25 35.78 26.54 -24.12
N PRO A 26 37.00 25.99 -24.06
CA PRO A 26 37.56 25.48 -22.81
C PRO A 26 38.29 26.57 -22.01
N VAL A 27 38.23 26.50 -20.67
CA VAL A 27 39.00 27.35 -19.75
C VAL A 27 39.96 26.51 -18.92
N PRO A 28 41.24 26.96 -18.75
CA PRO A 28 42.28 26.14 -18.17
C PRO A 28 42.35 26.15 -16.64
N ALA A 29 42.92 25.09 -16.13
CA ALA A 29 43.22 24.86 -14.70
C ALA A 29 44.36 25.75 -14.19
N THR A 30 44.18 26.33 -13.01
CA THR A 30 45.33 26.80 -12.20
C THR A 30 45.24 26.33 -10.74
N ARG A 31 46.35 25.85 -10.28
CA ARG A 31 46.72 25.38 -8.93
C ARG A 31 46.99 26.52 -7.96
N ARG A 32 46.89 26.22 -6.70
CA ARG A 32 47.56 26.58 -5.42
C ARG A 32 46.57 27.13 -4.41
N GLY A 33 46.47 26.63 -3.27
CA GLY A 33 47.23 26.17 -2.15
C GLY A 33 47.67 27.33 -1.24
N GLN A 34 46.93 27.54 -0.12
CA GLN A 34 47.54 28.16 1.07
C GLN A 34 46.73 27.81 2.34
N LYS A 35 47.55 27.31 3.32
CA LYS A 35 47.18 27.16 4.73
C LYS A 35 47.17 28.52 5.41
N PHE A 36 46.18 28.79 6.26
CA PHE A 36 46.33 29.76 7.33
C PHE A 36 45.88 29.18 8.68
N THR A 37 46.83 29.18 9.58
CA THR A 37 46.68 28.98 11.04
C THR A 37 46.50 30.33 11.68
N GLY A 38 45.67 30.43 12.72
CA GLY A 38 45.58 31.63 13.54
C GLY A 38 44.43 31.56 14.55
N ALA A 39 44.80 31.36 15.81
CA ALA A 39 43.95 31.34 16.96
C ALA A 39 43.64 32.74 17.50
N SER A 40 42.52 32.89 18.16
CA SER A 40 42.21 33.60 19.42
C SER A 40 40.69 33.80 19.48
N GLY A 41 39.94 33.30 20.41
CA GLY A 41 39.71 33.53 21.75
C GLY A 41 38.78 34.73 21.98
N TYR A 42 37.54 34.47 22.36
CA TYR A 42 36.78 35.27 23.35
C TYR A 42 35.43 34.59 23.69
N GLY A 43 35.20 34.49 25.01
CA GLY A 43 33.93 34.73 25.67
C GLY A 43 32.89 33.62 25.62
N GLY A 44 32.77 32.95 26.75
CA GLY A 44 31.73 31.94 27.02
C GLY A 44 30.32 32.54 27.00
N ASP A 45 29.41 31.74 26.53
CA ASP A 45 28.01 31.81 26.90
C ASP A 45 27.49 30.36 27.03
N ASP A 46 27.26 29.95 28.27
CA ASP A 46 26.70 28.67 28.67
C ASP A 46 25.26 28.56 28.14
N ARG A 47 25.07 27.96 26.96
CA ARG A 47 23.81 27.36 26.58
C ARG A 47 24.02 25.86 26.46
N ARG A 48 23.76 25.17 27.57
CA ARG A 48 23.67 23.73 27.65
C ARG A 48 22.80 23.22 26.50
N ALA A 49 23.34 22.33 25.69
CA ALA A 49 22.62 21.59 24.69
C ALA A 49 21.50 20.79 25.41
N ALA A 50 20.26 21.20 25.21
CA ALA A 50 19.12 20.43 25.67
C ALA A 50 19.14 19.08 24.94
N GLY A 51 19.28 17.99 25.69
CA GLY A 51 19.26 16.63 25.19
C GLY A 51 18.02 16.34 24.34
N ALA A 52 18.13 15.41 23.41
CA ALA A 52 17.00 14.97 22.59
C ALA A 52 15.87 14.47 23.52
N PRO A 53 14.59 14.82 23.24
CA PRO A 53 13.47 14.39 24.07
C PRO A 53 13.38 12.87 24.12
N SER A 54 13.05 12.30 25.30
CA SER A 54 12.91 10.86 25.47
C SER A 54 11.78 10.29 24.58
N TYR A 55 11.85 9.00 24.26
CA TYR A 55 10.81 8.32 23.46
C TYR A 55 9.41 8.50 24.08
N GLN A 56 9.31 8.44 25.42
CA GLN A 56 8.07 8.67 26.16
C GLN A 56 7.55 10.11 25.95
N THR A 57 8.42 11.12 26.02
CA THR A 57 8.06 12.52 25.78
C THR A 57 7.53 12.74 24.35
N LEU A 58 8.10 12.02 23.37
CA LEU A 58 7.65 12.09 21.98
C LEU A 58 6.30 11.41 21.75
N GLN A 59 6.03 10.30 22.43
CA GLN A 59 4.74 9.63 22.38
C GLN A 59 3.64 10.47 23.05
N ASN A 60 3.90 11.02 24.22
CA ASN A 60 2.96 11.90 24.91
C ASN A 60 2.65 13.14 24.04
N LEU A 61 3.67 13.76 23.45
CA LEU A 61 3.49 14.89 22.53
C LEU A 61 2.63 14.52 21.32
N ARG A 62 2.80 13.30 20.80
CA ARG A 62 2.01 12.82 19.66
C ARG A 62 0.54 12.66 20.03
N SER A 63 0.24 12.01 21.16
CA SER A 63 -1.13 11.82 21.66
C SER A 63 -1.82 13.15 21.96
N ASP A 64 -1.10 14.11 22.54
CA ASP A 64 -1.61 15.45 22.79
C ASP A 64 -1.99 16.20 21.49
N LEU A 65 -1.17 16.05 20.45
CA LEU A 65 -1.42 16.67 19.14
C LEU A 65 -2.54 15.96 18.35
N GLU A 66 -2.70 14.64 18.48
CA GLU A 66 -3.80 13.85 17.90
C GLU A 66 -5.15 14.27 18.52
N ASN A 67 -5.26 14.31 19.84
CA ASN A 67 -6.47 14.72 20.56
C ASN A 67 -6.92 16.16 20.22
N GLN A 68 -5.97 17.04 19.89
CA GLN A 68 -6.27 18.40 19.47
C GLN A 68 -6.78 18.49 18.02
N GLN A 69 -6.36 17.59 17.16
CA GLN A 69 -6.85 17.53 15.78
C GLN A 69 -8.33 17.18 15.72
N ASP A 70 -8.79 16.27 16.57
CA ASP A 70 -10.19 15.86 16.67
C ASP A 70 -11.07 16.99 17.26
N SER A 71 -10.56 17.77 18.21
CA SER A 71 -11.26 18.93 18.77
C SER A 71 -11.39 20.09 17.79
N ASP A 72 -10.40 20.31 16.92
CA ASP A 72 -10.44 21.33 15.87
C ASP A 72 -11.42 20.96 14.75
N ALA A 73 -11.63 19.66 14.48
CA ALA A 73 -12.58 19.17 13.49
C ALA A 73 -14.04 19.24 13.95
N SER A 74 -14.30 19.16 15.25
CA SER A 74 -15.65 19.20 15.83
C SER A 74 -16.21 20.60 16.03
N SER A 75 -15.41 21.65 15.92
CA SER A 75 -15.80 23.05 16.19
C SER A 75 -16.45 23.80 15.01
N THR A 76 -16.71 23.15 13.88
CA THR A 76 -17.34 23.77 12.69
C THR A 76 -18.86 23.67 12.64
N SER A 77 -19.54 23.15 13.66
CA SER A 77 -21.02 23.13 13.72
C SER A 77 -21.54 23.75 15.00
N THR A 78 -22.36 24.81 14.81
CA THR A 78 -23.25 25.47 15.78
C THR A 78 -22.61 26.40 16.83
N GLN A 79 -22.84 27.69 16.64
CA GLN A 79 -22.77 28.71 17.73
C GLN A 79 -23.89 28.47 18.74
N PRO A 80 -23.58 28.53 20.06
CA PRO A 80 -24.49 29.12 21.02
C PRO A 80 -23.90 30.40 21.60
N GLN A 81 -24.70 31.43 21.61
CA GLN A 81 -24.42 32.68 22.29
C GLN A 81 -24.24 32.51 23.80
N GLY A 82 -23.20 33.12 24.34
CA GLY A 82 -23.12 33.57 25.74
C GLY A 82 -22.38 32.67 26.69
N SER A 83 -21.05 32.80 26.75
CA SER A 83 -20.30 32.63 28.00
C SER A 83 -18.99 33.46 27.99
N ARG A 84 -18.68 34.06 29.14
CA ARG A 84 -17.60 35.01 29.43
C ARG A 84 -16.22 34.55 28.99
N PRO A 85 -15.28 35.43 28.61
CA PRO A 85 -13.94 35.09 28.21
C PRO A 85 -13.12 34.52 29.38
N ARG A 86 -12.76 33.26 29.33
CA ARG A 86 -11.75 32.63 30.19
C ARG A 86 -10.37 33.16 29.78
N THR A 87 -9.62 33.62 30.77
CA THR A 87 -8.31 34.24 30.66
C THR A 87 -7.25 33.34 29.99
N LYS A 88 -6.64 33.87 28.93
CA LYS A 88 -5.71 33.26 27.97
C LYS A 88 -4.29 32.93 28.51
N GLN A 89 -4.09 32.50 29.73
CA GLN A 89 -2.74 32.25 30.26
C GLN A 89 -2.29 30.78 30.18
N GLY A 90 -3.22 29.82 30.03
CA GLY A 90 -2.93 28.36 29.89
C GLY A 90 -2.48 27.90 28.50
N ASP A 91 -2.81 28.66 27.45
CA ASP A 91 -2.60 28.24 26.05
C ASP A 91 -1.16 28.40 25.51
N ARG A 92 -0.32 29.19 26.20
CA ARG A 92 1.05 29.49 25.73
C ARG A 92 2.05 28.30 25.86
N SER A 93 1.76 27.33 26.70
CA SER A 93 2.65 26.18 26.91
C SER A 93 2.39 25.01 25.95
N ARG A 94 1.23 25.00 25.32
CA ARG A 94 0.62 23.87 24.59
C ARG A 94 1.46 23.30 23.44
N TYR A 95 2.21 24.16 22.73
CA TYR A 95 3.04 23.75 21.60
C TYR A 95 4.55 23.92 21.83
N ASN A 96 4.98 24.26 23.04
CA ASN A 96 6.38 24.59 23.30
C ASN A 96 7.34 23.45 22.97
N VAL A 97 6.96 22.22 23.28
CA VAL A 97 7.79 21.03 22.99
C VAL A 97 7.86 20.79 21.48
N PHE A 98 6.73 20.87 20.79
CA PHE A 98 6.69 20.71 19.34
C PHE A 98 7.47 21.83 18.62
N ASN A 99 7.34 23.06 19.06
CA ASN A 99 8.09 24.19 18.50
C ASN A 99 9.61 23.97 18.63
N ARG A 100 10.10 23.55 19.80
CA ARG A 100 11.51 23.21 20.01
C ARG A 100 11.96 22.07 19.08
N LEU A 101 11.12 21.06 18.89
CA LEU A 101 11.40 19.93 18.03
C LEU A 101 11.54 20.38 16.57
N VAL A 102 10.64 21.25 16.07
CA VAL A 102 10.71 21.79 14.70
C VAL A 102 12.02 22.55 14.47
N TYR A 103 12.42 23.44 15.39
CA TYR A 103 13.71 24.17 15.25
C TYR A 103 14.90 23.23 15.30
N ALA A 104 14.96 22.33 16.29
CA ALA A 104 16.05 21.39 16.44
C ALA A 104 16.26 20.51 15.19
N ARG A 105 15.14 20.04 14.61
CA ARG A 105 15.20 19.21 13.41
C ARG A 105 15.61 20.00 12.16
N PHE A 106 15.08 21.21 12.00
CA PHE A 106 15.49 22.06 10.89
C PHE A 106 16.98 22.43 10.96
N ASP A 107 17.47 22.81 12.14
CA ASP A 107 18.89 23.12 12.35
C ASP A 107 19.80 21.93 12.07
N MET A 108 19.36 20.72 12.48
CA MET A 108 20.08 19.49 12.20
C MET A 108 20.15 19.21 10.69
N LEU A 109 19.03 19.34 9.97
CA LEU A 109 18.98 19.16 8.51
C LEU A 109 19.92 20.12 7.76
N VAL A 110 20.00 21.38 8.22
CA VAL A 110 20.90 22.39 7.65
C VAL A 110 22.38 22.02 7.90
N ARG A 111 22.71 21.57 9.12
CA ARG A 111 24.10 21.17 9.50
C ARG A 111 24.56 19.91 8.79
N GLU A 112 23.70 18.91 8.65
CA GLU A 112 24.01 17.63 7.99
C GLU A 112 24.20 17.77 6.49
N GLY A 113 23.94 18.93 5.93
CA GLY A 113 24.03 19.16 4.48
C GLY A 113 23.02 18.35 3.69
N SER A 114 21.87 18.01 4.30
CA SER A 114 20.78 17.25 3.69
C SER A 114 20.17 17.93 2.45
N PHE A 115 20.67 19.11 2.10
CA PHE A 115 20.25 19.95 0.97
C PHE A 115 21.27 20.00 -0.18
N LYS A 116 22.18 19.01 -0.28
CA LYS A 116 23.18 18.94 -1.35
C LYS A 116 22.59 18.95 -2.76
N ASP A 117 21.35 18.46 -2.89
CA ASP A 117 20.62 18.39 -4.16
C ASP A 117 20.08 19.75 -4.63
N LEU A 118 20.17 20.81 -3.80
CA LEU A 118 19.67 22.14 -4.16
C LEU A 118 20.62 22.98 -5.03
N ARG A 119 21.75 22.41 -5.46
CA ARG A 119 22.70 23.09 -6.39
C ARG A 119 22.00 23.53 -7.69
N SER A 120 21.09 22.71 -8.19
CA SER A 120 20.26 23.02 -9.37
C SER A 120 19.30 24.20 -9.16
N LEU A 121 19.00 24.53 -7.91
CA LEU A 121 18.10 25.61 -7.51
C LEU A 121 18.86 26.90 -7.14
N GLY A 122 20.14 27.00 -7.50
CA GLY A 122 20.95 28.21 -7.28
C GLY A 122 21.73 28.23 -5.95
N ILE A 123 21.58 27.26 -5.07
CA ILE A 123 22.36 27.15 -3.83
C ILE A 123 23.69 26.48 -4.13
N ARG A 124 24.72 27.28 -4.37
CA ARG A 124 26.04 26.81 -4.80
C ARG A 124 27.05 26.71 -3.66
N SER A 125 26.83 27.46 -2.58
CA SER A 125 27.71 27.55 -1.43
C SER A 125 27.00 27.34 -0.11
N GLY A 126 27.78 27.03 0.96
CA GLY A 126 27.24 26.99 2.32
C GLY A 126 26.71 28.35 2.82
N GLN A 127 27.23 29.45 2.25
CA GLN A 127 26.72 30.79 2.55
C GLN A 127 25.35 31.04 1.93
N ASP A 128 25.11 30.58 0.70
CA ASP A 128 23.78 30.65 0.07
C ASP A 128 22.77 29.84 0.89
N LEU A 129 23.14 28.64 1.30
CA LEU A 129 22.29 27.81 2.15
C LEU A 129 21.97 28.48 3.49
N ALA A 130 22.95 29.07 4.15
CA ALA A 130 22.77 29.76 5.43
C ALA A 130 21.84 30.97 5.29
N LYS A 131 21.96 31.74 4.19
CA LYS A 131 21.10 32.87 3.88
C LYS A 131 19.65 32.42 3.70
N GLU A 132 19.38 31.44 2.86
CA GLU A 132 18.03 30.92 2.60
C GLU A 132 17.44 30.27 3.85
N ALA A 133 18.24 29.55 4.63
CA ALA A 133 17.82 28.96 5.90
C ALA A 133 17.41 30.04 6.93
N SER A 134 18.14 31.17 6.96
CA SER A 134 17.78 32.30 7.82
C SER A 134 16.42 32.91 7.40
N LEU A 135 16.18 33.08 6.11
CA LEU A 135 14.89 33.56 5.61
C LEU A 135 13.75 32.60 5.92
N PHE A 136 13.99 31.30 5.79
CA PHE A 136 12.98 30.29 6.10
C PHE A 136 12.70 30.17 7.61
N ARG A 137 13.68 30.47 8.48
CA ARG A 137 13.42 30.55 9.93
C ARG A 137 12.37 31.59 10.26
N ASN A 138 12.34 32.72 9.57
CA ASN A 138 11.28 33.71 9.73
C ASN A 138 9.90 33.17 9.35
N VAL A 139 9.85 32.22 8.38
CA VAL A 139 8.60 31.52 8.02
C VAL A 139 8.20 30.54 9.12
N ILE A 140 9.17 29.78 9.70
CA ILE A 140 8.94 28.91 10.85
C ILE A 140 8.40 29.74 12.03
N ASP A 141 9.05 30.84 12.36
CA ASP A 141 8.64 31.74 13.45
C ASP A 141 7.18 32.19 13.30
N LYS A 142 6.82 32.66 12.09
CA LYS A 142 5.45 33.08 11.78
C LYS A 142 4.44 31.94 11.92
N ALA A 143 4.76 30.76 11.40
CA ALA A 143 3.87 29.62 11.45
C ALA A 143 3.63 29.15 12.90
N LEU A 144 4.69 29.07 13.70
CA LEU A 144 4.61 28.68 15.11
C LEU A 144 3.90 29.76 15.95
N ASP A 145 4.14 31.04 15.67
CA ASP A 145 3.45 32.16 16.35
C ASP A 145 1.95 32.19 16.05
N LEU A 146 1.55 31.96 14.79
CA LEU A 146 0.15 31.82 14.41
C LEU A 146 -0.56 30.71 15.15
N ALA A 147 0.10 29.55 15.31
CA ALA A 147 -0.44 28.41 16.04
C ALA A 147 -0.52 28.68 17.56
N THR A 148 0.59 29.20 18.16
CA THR A 148 0.73 29.34 19.61
C THR A 148 -0.02 30.54 20.17
N ARG A 149 0.05 31.69 19.47
CA ARG A 149 -0.55 32.95 19.99
C ARG A 149 -1.95 33.22 19.45
N LYS A 150 -2.24 32.80 18.20
CA LYS A 150 -3.51 33.11 17.55
C LYS A 150 -4.43 31.88 17.44
N GLY A 151 -3.98 30.69 17.87
CA GLY A 151 -4.76 29.46 17.80
C GLY A 151 -5.09 28.99 16.36
N ARG A 152 -4.37 29.50 15.34
CA ARG A 152 -4.61 29.14 13.94
C ARG A 152 -3.78 27.95 13.57
N THR A 153 -4.41 26.78 13.54
CA THR A 153 -3.77 25.47 13.30
C THR A 153 -4.29 24.76 12.06
N GLY A 154 -5.36 25.28 11.45
CA GLY A 154 -6.03 24.70 10.28
C GLY A 154 -5.21 24.80 8.99
N ARG A 155 -5.47 23.90 8.04
CA ARG A 155 -4.75 23.81 6.76
C ARG A 155 -4.82 25.10 5.93
N GLN A 156 -5.97 25.77 5.93
CA GLN A 156 -6.16 27.00 5.14
C GLN A 156 -5.52 28.23 5.81
N GLU A 157 -5.51 28.29 7.14
CA GLU A 157 -5.02 29.44 7.88
C GLU A 157 -3.51 29.38 8.18
N ASN A 158 -2.97 28.17 8.35
CA ASN A 158 -1.57 27.92 8.71
C ASN A 158 -1.07 26.61 8.08
N PRO A 159 -0.87 26.59 6.75
CA PRO A 159 -0.53 25.36 6.04
C PRO A 159 0.78 24.73 6.50
N TYR A 160 1.80 25.51 6.86
CA TYR A 160 3.09 25.00 7.32
C TYR A 160 2.97 24.28 8.68
N PHE A 161 2.36 24.93 9.67
CA PHE A 161 2.18 24.29 10.99
C PHE A 161 1.32 23.03 10.86
N TRP A 162 0.25 23.10 10.07
CA TRP A 162 -0.65 21.97 9.84
C TRP A 162 0.11 20.77 9.23
N SER A 163 0.92 20.99 8.20
CA SER A 163 1.66 19.92 7.54
C SER A 163 2.74 19.33 8.45
N TRP A 164 3.50 20.14 9.19
CA TRP A 164 4.51 19.65 10.13
C TRP A 164 3.90 18.85 11.27
N ARG A 165 2.80 19.35 11.86
CA ARG A 165 2.06 18.62 12.91
C ARG A 165 1.57 17.28 12.40
N ASN A 166 0.91 17.24 11.27
CA ASN A 166 0.37 16.01 10.70
C ASN A 166 1.46 15.03 10.28
N ALA A 167 2.58 15.50 9.74
CA ALA A 167 3.72 14.66 9.43
C ALA A 167 4.28 13.99 10.70
N PHE A 168 4.39 14.74 11.79
CA PHE A 168 4.84 14.20 13.08
C PHE A 168 3.84 13.18 13.66
N ILE A 169 2.54 13.51 13.65
CA ILE A 169 1.48 12.60 14.14
C ILE A 169 1.48 11.28 13.37
N ASN A 170 1.56 11.35 12.04
CA ASN A 170 1.40 10.18 11.17
C ASN A 170 2.68 9.35 10.96
N GLY A 171 3.87 9.90 11.24
CA GLY A 171 5.13 9.23 10.89
C GLY A 171 6.35 9.65 11.71
N ASP A 172 6.16 10.14 12.92
CA ASP A 172 7.23 10.50 13.87
C ASP A 172 8.22 11.59 13.38
N ILE A 173 9.39 11.63 14.02
CA ILE A 173 10.46 12.60 13.75
C ILE A 173 10.98 12.48 12.32
N GLY A 174 11.05 11.27 11.77
CA GLY A 174 11.52 11.04 10.41
C GLY A 174 10.61 11.73 9.38
N ALA A 175 9.30 11.58 9.52
CA ALA A 175 8.33 12.22 8.64
C ALA A 175 8.32 13.75 8.83
N LEU A 176 8.46 14.25 10.06
CA LEU A 176 8.63 15.69 10.31
C LEU A 176 9.89 16.25 9.59
N SER A 177 11.01 15.52 9.66
CA SER A 177 12.25 15.93 8.99
C SER A 177 12.08 15.99 7.47
N THR A 178 11.39 15.00 6.89
CA THR A 178 11.07 14.96 5.45
C THR A 178 10.17 16.13 5.06
N GLU A 179 9.16 16.44 5.87
CA GLU A 179 8.24 17.55 5.62
C GLU A 179 8.90 18.93 5.77
N LEU A 180 9.82 19.10 6.74
CA LEU A 180 10.63 20.30 6.87
C LEU A 180 11.56 20.49 5.67
N LYS A 181 12.20 19.42 5.21
CA LYS A 181 13.01 19.45 3.98
C LYS A 181 12.16 19.86 2.76
N HIS A 182 10.98 19.27 2.62
CA HIS A 182 10.03 19.63 1.55
C HIS A 182 9.59 21.10 1.64
N SER A 183 9.19 21.54 2.82
CA SER A 183 8.74 22.91 3.06
C SER A 183 9.84 23.94 2.73
N PHE A 184 11.09 23.67 3.12
CA PHE A 184 12.22 24.54 2.82
C PHE A 184 12.54 24.55 1.31
N THR A 185 12.57 23.40 0.66
CA THR A 185 12.75 23.30 -0.80
C THR A 185 11.63 24.06 -1.54
N SER A 186 10.39 23.93 -1.07
CA SER A 186 9.23 24.65 -1.61
C SER A 186 9.38 26.17 -1.49
N PHE A 187 9.91 26.64 -0.36
CA PHE A 187 10.18 28.03 -0.12
C PHE A 187 11.23 28.58 -1.12
N ILE A 188 12.34 27.89 -1.30
CA ILE A 188 13.40 28.30 -2.25
C ILE A 188 12.86 28.35 -3.68
N ILE A 189 12.16 27.29 -4.12
CA ILE A 189 11.61 27.21 -5.48
C ILE A 189 10.62 28.34 -5.75
N ARG A 190 9.77 28.69 -4.77
CA ARG A 190 8.81 29.79 -4.91
C ARG A 190 9.48 31.14 -5.18
N GLN A 191 10.67 31.37 -4.66
CA GLN A 191 11.41 32.61 -4.94
C GLN A 191 11.95 32.67 -6.37
N HIS A 192 12.11 31.52 -7.03
CA HIS A 192 12.64 31.42 -8.39
C HIS A 192 11.58 31.16 -9.48
N LEU A 193 10.32 30.91 -9.08
CA LEU A 193 9.21 30.71 -10.02
C LEU A 193 8.58 32.05 -10.40
N SER A 194 8.33 32.24 -11.70
CA SER A 194 7.51 33.36 -12.19
C SER A 194 6.04 33.20 -11.76
N GLU A 195 5.29 34.30 -11.69
CA GLU A 195 3.86 34.27 -11.39
C GLU A 195 3.08 33.44 -12.41
N ASP A 196 3.47 33.50 -13.69
CA ASP A 196 2.87 32.68 -14.74
C ASP A 196 3.08 31.17 -14.51
N ALA A 197 4.29 30.76 -14.06
CA ALA A 197 4.56 29.36 -13.72
C ALA A 197 3.71 28.89 -12.53
N ILE A 198 3.54 29.73 -11.52
CA ILE A 198 2.67 29.43 -10.37
C ILE A 198 1.22 29.27 -10.82
N ALA A 199 0.71 30.16 -11.65
CA ALA A 199 -0.65 30.09 -12.20
C ALA A 199 -0.85 28.83 -13.08
N CYS A 200 0.18 28.40 -13.82
CA CYS A 200 0.16 27.14 -14.58
C CYS A 200 0.16 25.93 -13.66
N HIS A 201 0.96 25.93 -12.59
CA HIS A 201 0.94 24.86 -11.59
C HIS A 201 -0.45 24.70 -10.96
N GLU A 202 -1.11 25.79 -10.58
CA GLU A 202 -2.45 25.73 -9.99
C GLU A 202 -3.50 25.19 -10.96
N ARG A 203 -3.41 25.55 -12.24
CA ARG A 203 -4.31 25.02 -13.28
C ARG A 203 -4.07 23.53 -13.53
N LEU A 204 -2.82 23.08 -13.59
CA LEU A 204 -2.48 21.66 -13.79
C LEU A 204 -2.79 20.78 -12.58
N ALA A 205 -2.82 21.37 -11.38
CA ALA A 205 -3.19 20.68 -10.14
C ALA A 205 -4.70 20.82 -9.81
N ASP A 206 -5.50 21.33 -10.71
CA ASP A 206 -6.94 21.37 -10.56
C ASP A 206 -7.58 20.04 -10.98
N PHE A 207 -7.77 19.17 -10.00
CA PHE A 207 -8.35 17.84 -10.18
C PHE A 207 -9.83 17.78 -9.83
N ARG A 208 -10.54 18.91 -9.86
CA ARG A 208 -11.98 18.97 -9.58
C ARG A 208 -12.80 18.18 -10.60
N TYR A 209 -12.27 17.97 -11.79
CA TYR A 209 -12.94 17.30 -12.91
C TYR A 209 -12.10 16.12 -13.45
N PRO A 210 -11.83 15.05 -12.67
CA PRO A 210 -10.94 13.97 -13.08
C PRO A 210 -11.48 13.17 -14.28
N HIS A 211 -12.75 13.26 -14.58
CA HIS A 211 -13.36 12.64 -15.76
C HIS A 211 -12.93 13.28 -17.08
N GLU A 212 -12.46 14.53 -17.07
CA GLU A 212 -11.91 15.21 -18.25
C GLU A 212 -10.58 14.61 -18.72
N TRP A 213 -9.92 13.81 -17.87
CA TRP A 213 -8.73 13.06 -18.29
C TRP A 213 -9.06 11.97 -19.32
N PHE A 214 -10.34 11.62 -19.49
CA PHE A 214 -10.82 10.54 -20.36
C PHE A 214 -11.85 11.05 -21.40
N PRO A 215 -11.46 11.96 -22.31
CA PRO A 215 -12.41 12.60 -23.22
C PRO A 215 -13.14 11.61 -24.14
N ALA A 216 -12.45 10.53 -24.57
CA ALA A 216 -13.07 9.51 -25.43
C ALA A 216 -14.24 8.78 -24.74
N THR A 217 -14.15 8.57 -23.43
CA THR A 217 -15.23 7.96 -22.64
C THR A 217 -16.40 8.93 -22.46
N ARG A 218 -16.11 10.23 -22.36
CA ARG A 218 -17.16 11.27 -22.19
C ARG A 218 -18.01 11.50 -23.45
N THR A 219 -17.58 11.01 -24.61
CA THR A 219 -18.41 11.02 -25.83
C THR A 219 -19.39 9.85 -25.91
N MET A 220 -19.36 8.93 -24.96
CA MET A 220 -20.22 7.74 -24.89
C MET A 220 -21.32 7.93 -23.84
N GLN A 221 -22.53 7.49 -24.17
CA GLN A 221 -23.58 7.23 -23.18
C GLN A 221 -23.34 5.83 -22.63
N ARG A 222 -23.07 5.72 -21.33
CA ARG A 222 -22.78 4.45 -20.67
C ARG A 222 -23.89 4.11 -19.71
N LYS A 223 -24.23 2.82 -19.65
CA LYS A 223 -25.11 2.27 -18.63
C LYS A 223 -24.28 1.52 -17.61
N ILE A 224 -24.42 1.89 -16.34
CA ILE A 224 -23.66 1.29 -15.24
C ILE A 224 -24.59 0.40 -14.44
N HIS A 225 -24.27 -0.89 -14.37
CA HIS A 225 -24.94 -1.88 -13.55
C HIS A 225 -24.13 -2.12 -12.27
N LEU A 226 -24.60 -1.60 -11.15
CA LEU A 226 -23.95 -1.73 -9.85
C LEU A 226 -24.50 -2.94 -9.09
N HIS A 227 -23.74 -4.03 -9.08
CA HIS A 227 -24.09 -5.29 -8.40
C HIS A 227 -23.55 -5.28 -6.98
N VAL A 228 -24.43 -5.15 -5.99
CA VAL A 228 -24.03 -5.04 -4.58
C VAL A 228 -24.65 -6.13 -3.72
N GLY A 229 -23.89 -6.56 -2.72
CA GLY A 229 -24.30 -7.60 -1.78
C GLY A 229 -23.11 -8.21 -1.05
N PRO A 230 -23.38 -9.07 -0.06
CA PRO A 230 -22.32 -9.74 0.70
C PRO A 230 -21.51 -10.71 -0.17
N THR A 231 -20.44 -11.23 0.39
CA THR A 231 -19.71 -12.35 -0.23
C THR A 231 -20.64 -13.54 -0.42
N ASN A 232 -20.39 -14.34 -1.46
CA ASN A 232 -21.22 -15.49 -1.81
C ASN A 232 -22.70 -15.17 -2.10
N SER A 233 -22.96 -14.08 -2.82
CA SER A 233 -24.31 -13.67 -3.24
C SER A 233 -24.58 -13.83 -4.76
N GLY A 234 -23.57 -14.26 -5.54
CA GLY A 234 -23.69 -14.43 -7.00
C GLY A 234 -23.55 -13.13 -7.81
N LYS A 235 -23.24 -11.98 -7.19
CA LYS A 235 -23.09 -10.69 -7.88
C LYS A 235 -22.10 -10.73 -9.06
N THR A 236 -20.89 -11.26 -8.84
CA THR A 236 -19.86 -11.36 -9.89
C THR A 236 -20.26 -12.36 -10.98
N TYR A 237 -21.02 -13.42 -10.64
CA TYR A 237 -21.54 -14.39 -11.62
C TYR A 237 -22.46 -13.73 -12.65
N HIS A 238 -23.39 -12.87 -12.23
CA HIS A 238 -24.31 -12.18 -13.15
C HIS A 238 -23.56 -11.18 -14.04
N ALA A 239 -22.60 -10.45 -13.52
CA ALA A 239 -21.76 -9.55 -14.30
C ALA A 239 -20.91 -10.31 -15.34
N LEU A 240 -20.34 -11.45 -14.94
CA LEU A 240 -19.56 -12.30 -15.87
C LEU A 240 -20.44 -12.96 -16.93
N LYS A 241 -21.69 -13.28 -16.62
CA LYS A 241 -22.64 -13.81 -17.61
C LYS A 241 -22.92 -12.77 -18.69
N ALA A 242 -23.16 -11.51 -18.34
CA ALA A 242 -23.33 -10.42 -19.29
C ALA A 242 -22.07 -10.23 -20.16
N LEU A 243 -20.87 -10.31 -19.55
CA LEU A 243 -19.61 -10.26 -20.28
C LEU A 243 -19.44 -11.44 -21.26
N GLU A 244 -19.84 -12.64 -20.85
CA GLU A 244 -19.78 -13.83 -21.71
C GLU A 244 -20.75 -13.76 -22.89
N GLU A 245 -21.89 -13.12 -22.76
CA GLU A 245 -22.88 -12.95 -23.82
C GLU A 245 -22.49 -11.84 -24.81
N ALA A 246 -21.59 -10.96 -24.44
CA ALA A 246 -21.11 -9.86 -25.29
C ALA A 246 -20.21 -10.35 -26.44
N LYS A 247 -20.03 -9.50 -27.47
CA LYS A 247 -19.06 -9.74 -28.57
C LYS A 247 -17.65 -9.34 -28.20
N THR A 248 -17.51 -8.25 -27.45
CA THR A 248 -16.22 -7.72 -26.98
C THR A 248 -16.35 -7.30 -25.52
N GLY A 249 -15.31 -7.47 -24.76
CA GLY A 249 -15.38 -7.03 -23.36
C GLY A 249 -14.10 -7.14 -22.58
N VAL A 250 -14.14 -6.56 -21.36
CA VAL A 250 -13.03 -6.50 -20.43
C VAL A 250 -13.49 -6.93 -19.04
N TYR A 251 -12.72 -7.80 -18.41
CA TYR A 251 -12.79 -8.08 -16.98
C TYR A 251 -11.58 -7.45 -16.28
N ALA A 252 -11.83 -6.62 -15.26
CA ALA A 252 -10.81 -5.98 -14.43
C ALA A 252 -10.96 -6.43 -12.97
N GLY A 253 -10.02 -7.24 -12.50
CA GLY A 253 -10.03 -7.81 -11.15
C GLY A 253 -8.98 -7.21 -10.22
N PRO A 254 -9.16 -7.30 -8.89
CA PRO A 254 -8.22 -6.75 -7.89
C PRO A 254 -6.89 -7.49 -7.82
N LEU A 255 -6.84 -8.72 -8.31
CA LEU A 255 -5.71 -9.65 -8.14
C LEU A 255 -5.44 -10.44 -9.43
N ARG A 256 -4.16 -10.76 -9.66
CA ARG A 256 -3.70 -11.57 -10.81
C ARG A 256 -4.39 -12.93 -10.89
N LEU A 257 -4.58 -13.61 -9.74
CA LEU A 257 -5.23 -14.91 -9.72
C LEU A 257 -6.66 -14.86 -10.24
N LEU A 258 -7.43 -13.82 -9.93
CA LEU A 258 -8.77 -13.65 -10.47
C LEU A 258 -8.76 -13.37 -11.97
N ALA A 259 -7.82 -12.52 -12.42
CA ALA A 259 -7.67 -12.28 -13.86
C ALA A 259 -7.29 -13.57 -14.61
N HIS A 260 -6.42 -14.39 -14.04
CA HIS A 260 -6.05 -15.68 -14.62
C HIS A 260 -7.21 -16.70 -14.61
N GLU A 261 -8.01 -16.74 -13.53
CA GLU A 261 -9.20 -17.59 -13.42
C GLU A 261 -10.20 -17.28 -14.55
N ILE A 262 -10.49 -15.99 -14.77
CA ILE A 262 -11.42 -15.56 -15.83
C ILE A 262 -10.83 -15.82 -17.21
N TYR A 263 -9.54 -15.56 -17.42
CA TYR A 263 -8.85 -15.91 -18.66
C TYR A 263 -8.99 -17.42 -18.98
N THR A 264 -8.67 -18.29 -18.00
CA THR A 264 -8.78 -19.75 -18.18
C THR A 264 -10.22 -20.20 -18.44
N ARG A 265 -11.20 -19.59 -17.73
CA ARG A 265 -12.63 -19.86 -17.95
C ARG A 265 -13.08 -19.49 -19.38
N PHE A 266 -12.62 -18.36 -19.92
CA PHE A 266 -12.94 -17.95 -21.29
C PHE A 266 -12.29 -18.87 -22.31
N GLN A 267 -11.03 -19.25 -22.10
CA GLN A 267 -10.32 -20.24 -22.93
C GLN A 267 -11.04 -21.60 -22.95
N ALA A 268 -11.46 -22.11 -21.79
CA ALA A 268 -12.21 -23.37 -21.67
C ALA A 268 -13.56 -23.33 -22.41
N LYS A 269 -14.14 -22.13 -22.58
CA LYS A 269 -15.37 -21.91 -23.39
C LYS A 269 -15.10 -21.64 -24.86
N GLY A 270 -13.85 -21.77 -25.32
CA GLY A 270 -13.45 -21.51 -26.71
C GLY A 270 -13.47 -20.03 -27.09
N LYS A 271 -13.54 -19.11 -26.13
CA LYS A 271 -13.51 -17.67 -26.40
C LYS A 271 -12.08 -17.13 -26.44
N ARG A 272 -11.75 -16.36 -27.47
CA ARG A 272 -10.46 -15.67 -27.55
C ARG A 272 -10.37 -14.64 -26.45
N CYS A 273 -9.41 -14.79 -25.55
CA CYS A 273 -9.20 -13.91 -24.42
C CYS A 273 -7.72 -13.59 -24.26
N ALA A 274 -7.38 -12.32 -24.01
CA ALA A 274 -6.08 -11.89 -23.58
C ALA A 274 -5.99 -11.93 -22.05
N LEU A 275 -4.84 -12.32 -21.52
CA LEU A 275 -4.48 -12.08 -20.12
C LEU A 275 -3.52 -10.89 -20.06
N ILE A 276 -3.87 -9.84 -19.30
CA ILE A 276 -3.06 -8.63 -19.19
C ILE A 276 -2.87 -8.30 -17.71
N THR A 277 -1.74 -8.71 -17.18
CA THR A 277 -1.32 -8.37 -15.83
C THR A 277 -0.03 -7.54 -15.86
N GLY A 278 0.41 -7.07 -14.70
CA GLY A 278 1.68 -6.33 -14.63
C GLY A 278 2.90 -7.15 -15.05
N GLU A 279 2.87 -8.47 -14.86
CA GLU A 279 4.00 -9.38 -15.03
C GLU A 279 3.84 -10.34 -16.21
N GLU A 280 2.63 -10.48 -16.72
CA GLU A 280 2.33 -11.45 -17.76
C GLU A 280 1.34 -10.88 -18.76
N GLN A 281 1.63 -11.07 -20.04
CA GLN A 281 0.75 -10.70 -21.13
C GLN A 281 0.66 -11.88 -22.10
N ARG A 282 -0.55 -12.41 -22.27
CA ARG A 282 -0.90 -13.43 -23.25
C ARG A 282 -1.93 -12.84 -24.18
N ILE A 283 -1.51 -12.42 -25.34
CA ILE A 283 -2.40 -11.81 -26.35
C ILE A 283 -2.63 -12.83 -27.46
N PRO A 284 -3.88 -13.14 -27.82
CA PRO A 284 -4.18 -14.04 -28.91
C PRO A 284 -3.61 -13.52 -30.24
N ASP A 285 -3.09 -14.43 -31.10
CA ASP A 285 -2.58 -14.07 -32.41
C ASP A 285 -3.72 -13.67 -33.35
N GLY A 286 -3.41 -12.78 -34.31
CA GLY A 286 -4.34 -12.32 -35.35
C GLY A 286 -5.09 -11.04 -35.05
N ASP A 287 -5.79 -10.49 -36.05
CA ASP A 287 -6.44 -9.16 -35.98
C ASP A 287 -7.90 -9.20 -35.50
N GLU A 288 -8.42 -10.37 -35.17
CA GLU A 288 -9.79 -10.49 -34.67
C GLU A 288 -9.93 -9.95 -33.23
N SER A 289 -11.11 -9.44 -32.92
CA SER A 289 -11.42 -8.96 -31.58
C SER A 289 -11.34 -10.08 -30.53
N TYR A 290 -10.89 -9.74 -29.34
CA TYR A 290 -10.75 -10.64 -28.20
C TYR A 290 -11.25 -9.99 -26.91
N PHE A 291 -11.63 -10.82 -25.95
CA PHE A 291 -11.86 -10.36 -24.57
C PHE A 291 -10.53 -10.08 -23.88
N ALA A 292 -10.54 -9.16 -22.91
CA ALA A 292 -9.37 -8.95 -22.07
C ALA A 292 -9.70 -9.28 -20.61
N SER A 293 -8.91 -10.14 -19.98
CA SER A 293 -8.91 -10.33 -18.54
C SER A 293 -7.68 -9.69 -17.95
N CYS A 294 -7.84 -8.73 -17.05
CA CYS A 294 -6.73 -7.93 -16.53
C CYS A 294 -6.83 -7.64 -15.04
N THR A 295 -5.73 -7.20 -14.44
CA THR A 295 -5.80 -6.50 -13.14
C THR A 295 -6.30 -5.07 -13.37
N VAL A 296 -6.94 -4.50 -12.36
CA VAL A 296 -7.59 -3.17 -12.50
C VAL A 296 -6.62 -2.09 -12.96
N GLU A 297 -5.36 -2.13 -12.51
CA GLU A 297 -4.30 -1.20 -12.93
C GLU A 297 -3.94 -1.32 -14.43
N MET A 298 -4.24 -2.48 -15.04
CA MET A 298 -3.94 -2.78 -16.44
C MET A 298 -5.17 -2.68 -17.35
N THR A 299 -6.27 -2.12 -16.87
CA THR A 299 -7.50 -1.97 -17.65
C THR A 299 -7.22 -1.18 -18.93
N PRO A 300 -7.52 -1.73 -20.12
CA PRO A 300 -7.32 -1.01 -21.39
C PRO A 300 -8.35 0.12 -21.51
N LEU A 301 -7.86 1.36 -21.54
CA LEU A 301 -8.69 2.58 -21.62
C LEU A 301 -8.78 3.14 -23.05
N ASN A 302 -8.06 2.56 -24.00
CA ASN A 302 -7.96 3.00 -25.40
C ASN A 302 -8.76 2.16 -26.38
N GLN A 303 -9.55 1.20 -25.89
CA GLN A 303 -10.37 0.30 -26.71
C GLN A 303 -11.84 0.44 -26.36
N ARG A 304 -12.70 0.47 -27.37
CA ARG A 304 -14.14 0.42 -27.18
C ARG A 304 -14.59 -1.04 -27.12
N VAL A 305 -15.39 -1.35 -26.09
CA VAL A 305 -15.96 -2.68 -25.87
C VAL A 305 -17.47 -2.59 -25.62
N ASP A 306 -18.16 -3.71 -25.77
CA ASP A 306 -19.59 -3.76 -25.47
C ASP A 306 -19.80 -3.78 -23.96
N VAL A 307 -19.13 -4.68 -23.24
CA VAL A 307 -19.31 -4.88 -21.80
C VAL A 307 -17.96 -4.81 -21.07
N ALA A 308 -17.90 -4.11 -19.95
CA ALA A 308 -16.78 -4.19 -19.03
C ALA A 308 -17.26 -4.58 -17.62
N VAL A 309 -16.47 -5.38 -16.91
CA VAL A 309 -16.71 -5.77 -15.51
C VAL A 309 -15.54 -5.27 -14.66
N ILE A 310 -15.84 -4.47 -13.64
CA ILE A 310 -14.87 -4.06 -12.60
C ILE A 310 -15.27 -4.73 -11.30
N ASP A 311 -14.44 -5.64 -10.82
CA ASP A 311 -14.73 -6.41 -9.61
C ASP A 311 -14.16 -5.75 -8.35
N GLU A 312 -14.77 -6.05 -7.19
CA GLU A 312 -14.42 -5.51 -5.87
C GLU A 312 -14.36 -3.96 -5.85
N ILE A 313 -15.43 -3.30 -6.39
CA ILE A 313 -15.48 -1.84 -6.54
C ILE A 313 -15.31 -1.07 -5.22
N GLN A 314 -15.53 -1.68 -4.04
CA GLN A 314 -15.26 -1.02 -2.76
C GLN A 314 -13.78 -0.64 -2.57
N MET A 315 -12.87 -1.26 -3.34
CA MET A 315 -11.46 -0.87 -3.36
C MET A 315 -11.22 0.54 -3.92
N ILE A 316 -12.24 1.15 -4.54
CA ILE A 316 -12.16 2.56 -4.99
C ILE A 316 -11.86 3.53 -3.83
N GLY A 317 -12.24 3.16 -2.59
CA GLY A 317 -11.95 3.91 -1.37
C GLY A 317 -10.59 3.61 -0.74
N ASP A 318 -9.78 2.71 -1.31
CA ASP A 318 -8.48 2.34 -0.76
C ASP A 318 -7.47 3.49 -0.87
N GLU A 319 -6.77 3.80 0.23
CA GLU A 319 -5.84 4.91 0.31
C GLU A 319 -4.60 4.76 -0.61
N MET A 320 -4.25 3.53 -1.00
CA MET A 320 -3.06 3.26 -1.81
C MET A 320 -3.42 2.94 -3.27
N ARG A 321 -4.41 2.07 -3.50
CA ARG A 321 -4.75 1.51 -4.80
C ARG A 321 -6.05 2.05 -5.39
N GLY A 322 -6.86 2.81 -4.63
CA GLY A 322 -8.19 3.27 -5.05
C GLY A 322 -8.20 4.03 -6.37
N TRP A 323 -7.10 4.68 -6.71
CA TRP A 323 -6.91 5.37 -7.98
C TRP A 323 -7.13 4.48 -9.22
N ALA A 324 -6.78 3.20 -9.15
CA ALA A 324 -6.93 2.28 -10.27
C ALA A 324 -8.42 1.99 -10.57
N TRP A 325 -9.25 1.81 -9.54
CA TRP A 325 -10.70 1.67 -9.68
C TRP A 325 -11.36 2.95 -10.17
N THR A 326 -10.93 4.10 -9.66
CA THR A 326 -11.38 5.40 -10.15
C THR A 326 -11.04 5.59 -11.63
N GLN A 327 -9.80 5.27 -12.02
CA GLN A 327 -9.35 5.34 -13.42
C GLN A 327 -10.15 4.39 -14.32
N ALA A 328 -10.37 3.15 -13.89
CA ALA A 328 -11.17 2.18 -14.64
C ALA A 328 -12.63 2.64 -14.77
N LEU A 329 -13.26 3.10 -13.69
CA LEU A 329 -14.63 3.62 -13.70
C LEU A 329 -14.77 4.81 -14.67
N LEU A 330 -13.88 5.79 -14.58
CA LEU A 330 -13.96 7.02 -15.38
C LEU A 330 -13.50 6.82 -16.84
N GLY A 331 -12.56 5.89 -17.08
CA GLY A 331 -11.83 5.81 -18.34
C GLY A 331 -12.19 4.66 -19.27
N VAL A 332 -12.79 3.56 -18.76
CA VAL A 332 -13.12 2.42 -19.63
C VAL A 332 -14.20 2.78 -20.65
N GLN A 333 -13.94 2.48 -21.93
CA GLN A 333 -14.84 2.79 -23.04
C GLN A 333 -15.79 1.60 -23.31
N ALA A 334 -16.72 1.33 -22.38
CA ALA A 334 -17.73 0.28 -22.50
C ALA A 334 -19.12 0.87 -22.65
N LYS A 335 -20.01 0.23 -23.43
CA LYS A 335 -21.42 0.60 -23.50
C LYS A 335 -22.14 0.27 -22.20
N GLU A 336 -21.87 -0.92 -21.67
CA GLU A 336 -22.37 -1.39 -20.38
C GLU A 336 -21.18 -1.65 -19.45
N LEU A 337 -21.24 -1.09 -18.24
CA LEU A 337 -20.23 -1.23 -17.23
C LEU A 337 -20.82 -1.89 -15.99
N HIS A 338 -20.39 -3.11 -15.68
CA HIS A 338 -20.80 -3.86 -14.50
C HIS A 338 -19.80 -3.68 -13.37
N LEU A 339 -20.24 -3.11 -12.26
CA LEU A 339 -19.45 -2.90 -11.04
C LEU A 339 -19.92 -3.91 -9.99
N CYS A 340 -19.01 -4.73 -9.46
CA CYS A 340 -19.32 -5.72 -8.43
C CYS A 340 -18.71 -5.33 -7.09
N GLY A 341 -19.50 -5.29 -6.01
CA GLY A 341 -18.96 -4.95 -4.70
C GLY A 341 -19.95 -4.98 -3.53
N GLU A 342 -19.63 -4.18 -2.52
CA GLU A 342 -20.38 -4.07 -1.27
C GLU A 342 -21.41 -2.95 -1.33
N GLU A 343 -22.50 -3.09 -0.54
CA GLU A 343 -23.60 -2.11 -0.45
C GLU A 343 -23.10 -0.70 -0.11
N ARG A 344 -22.08 -0.57 0.73
CA ARG A 344 -21.48 0.72 1.16
C ARG A 344 -20.94 1.57 0.02
N THR A 345 -20.79 1.02 -1.20
CA THR A 345 -20.30 1.74 -2.37
C THR A 345 -21.37 2.54 -3.09
N VAL A 346 -22.64 2.19 -2.89
CA VAL A 346 -23.79 2.74 -3.66
C VAL A 346 -23.83 4.27 -3.64
N PRO A 347 -23.81 4.95 -2.47
CA PRO A 347 -23.92 6.40 -2.44
C PRO A 347 -22.78 7.10 -3.19
N LEU A 348 -21.55 6.60 -3.06
CA LEU A 348 -20.39 7.19 -3.71
C LEU A 348 -20.46 7.01 -5.24
N ILE A 349 -20.75 5.80 -5.73
CA ILE A 349 -20.82 5.52 -7.17
C ILE A 349 -21.94 6.32 -7.81
N GLN A 350 -23.13 6.37 -7.20
CA GLN A 350 -24.26 7.20 -7.69
C GLN A 350 -23.88 8.68 -7.76
N ALA A 351 -23.19 9.21 -6.73
CA ALA A 351 -22.76 10.61 -6.70
C ALA A 351 -21.71 10.93 -7.78
N ILE A 352 -20.77 10.01 -8.04
CA ILE A 352 -19.77 10.16 -9.12
C ILE A 352 -20.46 10.14 -10.47
N CYS A 353 -21.30 9.12 -10.73
CA CYS A 353 -21.97 8.93 -12.02
C CYS A 353 -22.95 10.05 -12.34
N ALA A 354 -23.68 10.56 -11.35
CA ALA A 354 -24.55 11.72 -11.52
C ALA A 354 -23.80 12.98 -12.01
N LYS A 355 -22.56 13.17 -11.56
CA LYS A 355 -21.72 14.32 -12.01
C LYS A 355 -21.24 14.18 -13.46
N ILE A 356 -21.11 12.96 -13.95
CA ILE A 356 -20.56 12.67 -15.29
C ILE A 356 -21.64 12.29 -16.30
N GLY A 357 -22.89 12.21 -15.88
CA GLY A 357 -24.03 11.92 -16.75
C GLY A 357 -24.21 10.45 -17.12
N ASP A 358 -23.58 9.52 -16.39
CA ASP A 358 -23.76 8.08 -16.61
C ASP A 358 -25.01 7.56 -15.86
N GLU A 359 -25.83 6.72 -16.53
CA GLU A 359 -27.00 6.08 -15.91
C GLU A 359 -26.54 4.93 -14.99
N VAL A 360 -27.08 4.87 -13.75
CA VAL A 360 -26.76 3.82 -12.77
C VAL A 360 -27.99 3.02 -12.40
N VAL A 361 -27.92 1.70 -12.60
CA VAL A 361 -28.91 0.71 -12.17
C VAL A 361 -28.30 -0.12 -11.03
N VAL A 362 -28.93 -0.12 -9.85
CA VAL A 362 -28.45 -0.85 -8.69
C VAL A 362 -29.14 -2.20 -8.55
N HIS A 363 -28.35 -3.28 -8.58
CA HIS A 363 -28.81 -4.65 -8.37
C HIS A 363 -28.36 -5.14 -7.00
N ARG A 364 -29.32 -5.47 -6.12
CA ARG A 364 -29.07 -5.92 -4.76
C ARG A 364 -29.23 -7.43 -4.65
N TYR A 365 -28.21 -8.07 -4.09
CA TYR A 365 -28.16 -9.53 -3.93
C TYR A 365 -28.17 -9.92 -2.46
N LYS A 366 -28.94 -10.95 -2.13
CA LYS A 366 -28.87 -11.62 -0.82
C LYS A 366 -27.86 -12.77 -0.87
N ARG A 367 -27.25 -13.08 0.24
CA ARG A 367 -26.32 -14.20 0.36
C ARG A 367 -27.04 -15.53 0.04
N LEU A 368 -26.37 -16.40 -0.74
CA LEU A 368 -26.95 -17.68 -1.19
C LEU A 368 -27.02 -18.73 -0.06
N SER A 369 -26.08 -18.71 0.90
CA SER A 369 -26.06 -19.60 2.08
C SER A 369 -26.06 -18.77 3.36
N GLY A 370 -26.70 -19.24 4.42
CA GLY A 370 -26.65 -18.60 5.73
C GLY A 370 -25.19 -18.42 6.21
N LEU A 371 -24.95 -17.41 7.04
CA LEU A 371 -23.68 -17.21 7.75
C LEU A 371 -24.04 -16.91 9.20
N GLN A 372 -23.52 -17.71 10.12
CA GLN A 372 -23.87 -17.59 11.52
C GLN A 372 -22.60 -17.55 12.39
N PRO A 373 -22.42 -16.52 13.24
CA PRO A 373 -21.47 -16.56 14.33
C PRO A 373 -21.88 -17.66 15.31
N MET A 374 -20.92 -18.48 15.74
CA MET A 374 -21.13 -19.53 16.75
C MET A 374 -21.15 -18.91 18.15
N GLN A 375 -21.95 -19.47 19.06
CA GLN A 375 -22.06 -19.01 20.45
C GLN A 375 -20.83 -19.37 21.30
N GLU A 376 -20.03 -20.34 20.88
CA GLU A 376 -18.86 -20.80 21.60
C GLU A 376 -17.59 -20.70 20.73
N SER A 377 -16.48 -20.35 21.39
CA SER A 377 -15.13 -20.41 20.83
C SER A 377 -14.61 -21.87 20.81
N LEU A 378 -13.44 -22.09 20.23
CA LEU A 378 -12.74 -23.36 20.30
C LEU A 378 -12.00 -23.57 21.65
N LYS A 379 -12.05 -22.58 22.56
CA LYS A 379 -11.41 -22.64 23.90
C LYS A 379 -9.90 -22.95 23.83
N GLY A 380 -9.23 -22.43 22.82
CA GLY A 380 -7.81 -22.61 22.58
C GLY A 380 -7.37 -23.99 22.07
N ARG A 381 -8.31 -24.87 21.73
CA ARG A 381 -8.05 -26.28 21.41
C ARG A 381 -8.19 -26.56 19.92
N PHE A 382 -7.12 -27.04 19.28
CA PHE A 382 -7.15 -27.48 17.89
C PHE A 382 -7.87 -28.81 17.67
N GLU A 383 -8.02 -29.64 18.71
CA GLU A 383 -8.79 -30.87 18.64
C GLU A 383 -10.28 -30.65 18.33
N ASN A 384 -10.79 -29.42 18.57
CA ASN A 384 -12.16 -29.02 18.26
C ASN A 384 -12.36 -28.57 16.79
N LEU A 385 -11.30 -28.60 15.98
CA LEU A 385 -11.37 -28.31 14.55
C LEU A 385 -12.08 -29.41 13.78
N ARG A 386 -12.76 -29.02 12.68
CA ARG A 386 -13.52 -29.92 11.80
C ARG A 386 -13.02 -29.80 10.37
N LYS A 387 -13.12 -30.87 9.59
CA LYS A 387 -12.77 -30.85 8.16
C LYS A 387 -13.44 -29.68 7.42
N GLY A 388 -12.66 -28.87 6.75
CA GLY A 388 -13.09 -27.66 6.03
C GLY A 388 -12.99 -26.37 6.87
N ASP A 389 -12.33 -26.41 8.04
CA ASP A 389 -12.07 -25.22 8.84
C ASP A 389 -10.88 -24.42 8.31
N ALA A 390 -11.04 -23.10 8.34
CA ALA A 390 -9.98 -22.14 8.08
C ALA A 390 -9.61 -21.39 9.37
N VAL A 391 -8.39 -21.52 9.84
CA VAL A 391 -7.88 -20.75 11.00
C VAL A 391 -7.14 -19.51 10.51
N VAL A 392 -7.60 -18.32 10.93
CA VAL A 392 -7.11 -17.03 10.43
C VAL A 392 -6.23 -16.33 11.46
N SER A 393 -5.01 -15.98 11.06
CA SER A 393 -4.06 -15.22 11.88
C SER A 393 -3.34 -14.17 11.03
N PHE A 394 -3.03 -13.01 11.63
CA PHE A 394 -2.42 -11.86 10.94
C PHE A 394 -0.90 -11.78 11.12
N SER A 395 -0.31 -12.80 11.72
CA SER A 395 1.14 -12.94 11.87
C SER A 395 1.64 -14.12 11.03
N ARG A 396 2.54 -13.86 10.09
CA ARG A 396 3.15 -14.92 9.27
C ARG A 396 3.83 -16.00 10.12
N VAL A 397 4.58 -15.61 11.14
CA VAL A 397 5.23 -16.57 12.05
C VAL A 397 4.20 -17.42 12.79
N ASN A 398 3.11 -16.78 13.21
CA ASN A 398 2.02 -17.48 13.90
C ASN A 398 1.29 -18.48 12.98
N LEU A 399 1.14 -18.16 11.69
CA LEU A 399 0.51 -19.08 10.72
C LEU A 399 1.27 -20.39 10.59
N HIS A 400 2.61 -20.34 10.54
CA HIS A 400 3.42 -21.56 10.52
C HIS A 400 3.28 -22.36 11.82
N THR A 401 3.23 -21.69 12.97
CA THR A 401 2.99 -22.34 14.27
C THR A 401 1.59 -22.97 14.37
N ILE A 402 0.57 -22.28 13.83
CA ILE A 402 -0.81 -22.79 13.77
C ILE A 402 -0.89 -24.01 12.88
N LYS A 403 -0.28 -23.99 11.68
CA LYS A 403 -0.22 -25.14 10.77
C LYS A 403 0.31 -26.36 11.52
N SER A 404 1.49 -26.27 12.12
CA SER A 404 2.10 -27.36 12.86
C SER A 404 1.28 -27.81 14.06
N GLY A 405 0.70 -26.87 14.83
CA GLY A 405 -0.17 -27.20 15.96
C GLY A 405 -1.44 -27.95 15.57
N ILE A 406 -2.04 -27.60 14.42
CA ILE A 406 -3.19 -28.31 13.86
C ILE A 406 -2.78 -29.74 13.46
N GLU A 407 -1.66 -29.88 12.74
CA GLU A 407 -1.17 -31.18 12.27
C GLU A 407 -0.82 -32.12 13.42
N GLN A 408 -0.24 -31.61 14.51
CA GLN A 408 0.06 -32.37 15.72
C GLN A 408 -1.20 -32.79 16.50
N ALA A 409 -2.17 -31.88 16.62
CA ALA A 409 -3.37 -32.12 17.42
C ALA A 409 -4.37 -33.04 16.68
N THR A 410 -4.44 -32.96 15.36
CA THR A 410 -5.45 -33.66 14.55
C THR A 410 -4.91 -34.86 13.79
N GLY A 411 -3.59 -34.97 13.59
CA GLY A 411 -2.96 -35.96 12.74
C GLY A 411 -3.23 -35.78 11.23
N LYS A 412 -3.83 -34.66 10.81
CA LYS A 412 -4.17 -34.34 9.42
C LYS A 412 -3.34 -33.16 8.93
N LYS A 413 -3.11 -33.09 7.62
CA LYS A 413 -2.36 -31.99 7.00
C LYS A 413 -3.15 -30.70 6.98
N CYS A 414 -2.43 -29.59 7.06
CA CYS A 414 -2.97 -28.24 7.03
C CYS A 414 -2.33 -27.42 5.90
N ALA A 415 -3.11 -26.94 4.97
CA ALA A 415 -2.64 -25.98 3.95
C ALA A 415 -2.32 -24.63 4.59
N ILE A 416 -1.48 -23.81 3.93
CA ILE A 416 -1.11 -22.50 4.46
C ILE A 416 -1.19 -21.42 3.37
N VAL A 417 -1.83 -20.26 3.69
CA VAL A 417 -1.98 -19.15 2.73
C VAL A 417 -1.77 -17.82 3.42
N TYR A 418 -0.84 -16.99 2.89
CA TYR A 418 -0.61 -15.63 3.37
C TYR A 418 -0.13 -14.70 2.24
N GLY A 419 -0.19 -13.38 2.47
CA GLY A 419 -0.01 -12.38 1.42
C GLY A 419 1.36 -12.33 0.73
N SER A 420 2.46 -12.73 1.42
CA SER A 420 3.80 -12.73 0.80
C SER A 420 4.10 -13.99 -0.02
N LEU A 421 3.27 -15.06 0.10
CA LEU A 421 3.42 -16.22 -0.80
C LEU A 421 3.16 -15.83 -2.25
N PRO A 422 3.91 -16.44 -3.20
CA PRO A 422 3.61 -16.34 -4.61
C PRO A 422 2.14 -16.69 -4.91
N PRO A 423 1.49 -15.99 -5.86
CA PRO A 423 0.12 -16.31 -6.24
C PRO A 423 -0.06 -17.77 -6.67
N GLU A 424 0.92 -18.32 -7.36
CA GLU A 424 0.95 -19.70 -7.84
C GLU A 424 0.98 -20.69 -6.66
N SER A 425 1.86 -20.47 -5.68
CA SER A 425 1.90 -21.26 -4.44
C SER A 425 0.60 -21.15 -3.63
N ARG A 426 -0.03 -19.95 -3.59
CA ARG A 426 -1.35 -19.80 -2.96
C ARG A 426 -2.43 -20.61 -3.66
N ALA A 427 -2.42 -20.63 -5.00
CA ALA A 427 -3.36 -21.41 -5.79
C ALA A 427 -3.17 -22.92 -5.56
N GLN A 428 -1.92 -23.39 -5.46
CA GLN A 428 -1.60 -24.78 -5.15
C GLN A 428 -2.08 -25.17 -3.75
N GLN A 429 -1.82 -24.36 -2.73
CA GLN A 429 -2.29 -24.61 -1.36
C GLN A 429 -3.83 -24.61 -1.29
N ALA A 430 -4.50 -23.73 -2.06
CA ALA A 430 -5.95 -23.72 -2.18
C ALA A 430 -6.48 -24.99 -2.87
N ALA A 431 -5.81 -25.49 -3.90
CA ALA A 431 -6.17 -26.74 -4.57
C ALA A 431 -6.03 -27.94 -3.64
N LEU A 432 -4.94 -28.02 -2.86
CA LEU A 432 -4.74 -29.07 -1.85
C LEU A 432 -5.84 -29.07 -0.79
N PHE A 433 -6.28 -27.89 -0.32
CA PHE A 433 -7.36 -27.80 0.65
C PHE A 433 -8.74 -28.18 0.08
N ASN A 434 -9.00 -27.85 -1.20
CA ASN A 434 -10.28 -28.12 -1.85
C ASN A 434 -10.43 -29.56 -2.34
N ASP A 435 -9.35 -30.31 -2.44
CA ASP A 435 -9.37 -31.69 -2.89
C ASP A 435 -9.89 -32.62 -1.76
N PRO A 436 -11.06 -33.26 -1.94
CA PRO A 436 -11.66 -34.11 -0.91
C PRO A 436 -10.89 -35.42 -0.67
N ASP A 437 -10.07 -35.85 -1.63
CA ASP A 437 -9.44 -37.16 -1.67
C ASP A 437 -8.05 -37.19 -1.03
N ASN A 438 -7.58 -36.05 -0.51
CA ASN A 438 -6.30 -35.94 0.19
C ASN A 438 -6.45 -35.73 1.70
N ASP A 439 -5.32 -35.65 2.43
CA ASP A 439 -5.27 -35.46 3.87
C ASP A 439 -5.27 -33.99 4.33
N TYR A 440 -5.43 -33.02 3.41
CA TYR A 440 -5.45 -31.59 3.73
C TYR A 440 -6.84 -31.11 4.19
N ASP A 441 -7.22 -31.48 5.41
CA ASP A 441 -8.53 -31.18 5.98
C ASP A 441 -8.68 -29.74 6.48
N PHE A 442 -7.58 -29.02 6.68
CA PHE A 442 -7.53 -27.69 7.30
C PHE A 442 -6.72 -26.71 6.48
N ILE A 443 -6.96 -25.39 6.73
CA ILE A 443 -6.15 -24.31 6.17
C ILE A 443 -5.84 -23.27 7.25
N ALA A 444 -4.57 -22.91 7.40
CA ALA A 444 -4.11 -21.76 8.17
C ALA A 444 -3.89 -20.58 7.22
N ALA A 445 -4.52 -19.44 7.47
CA ALA A 445 -4.49 -18.36 6.49
C ALA A 445 -4.44 -16.96 7.13
N SER A 446 -3.88 -15.99 6.36
CA SER A 446 -4.03 -14.57 6.70
C SER A 446 -5.31 -13.99 6.08
N ASP A 447 -5.46 -12.65 6.16
CA ASP A 447 -6.48 -11.92 5.40
C ASP A 447 -6.45 -12.16 3.88
N ALA A 448 -5.38 -12.79 3.36
CA ALA A 448 -5.29 -13.22 1.96
C ALA A 448 -6.43 -14.15 1.51
N ILE A 449 -7.10 -14.88 2.43
CA ILE A 449 -8.31 -15.65 2.08
C ILE A 449 -9.50 -14.74 1.75
N GLY A 450 -9.52 -13.52 2.24
CA GLY A 450 -10.60 -12.57 2.01
C GLY A 450 -10.81 -12.21 0.54
N MET A 451 -9.79 -12.36 -0.31
CA MET A 451 -9.86 -12.05 -1.74
C MET A 451 -9.07 -13.05 -2.60
N GLY A 452 -9.54 -13.31 -3.81
CA GLY A 452 -8.76 -13.92 -4.89
C GLY A 452 -8.53 -15.41 -4.83
N LEU A 453 -9.05 -16.11 -3.83
CA LEU A 453 -8.96 -17.56 -3.73
C LEU A 453 -10.34 -18.19 -3.71
N ASN A 454 -10.47 -19.26 -4.46
CA ASN A 454 -11.65 -20.11 -4.45
C ASN A 454 -11.45 -21.23 -3.44
N LEU A 455 -11.93 -21.06 -2.19
CA LEU A 455 -11.77 -21.98 -1.08
C LEU A 455 -13.13 -22.53 -0.62
N GLU A 456 -13.22 -23.82 -0.36
CA GLU A 456 -14.43 -24.50 0.16
C GLU A 456 -14.46 -24.52 1.69
N ILE A 457 -14.39 -23.32 2.29
CA ILE A 457 -14.38 -23.17 3.73
C ILE A 457 -15.77 -23.39 4.31
N LYS A 458 -15.90 -24.30 5.27
CA LYS A 458 -17.13 -24.54 6.02
C LYS A 458 -17.24 -23.60 7.23
N ARG A 459 -16.13 -23.43 7.96
CA ARG A 459 -16.06 -22.59 9.15
C ARG A 459 -14.76 -21.74 9.15
N VAL A 460 -14.91 -20.46 9.44
CA VAL A 460 -13.78 -19.55 9.69
C VAL A 460 -13.57 -19.42 11.20
N VAL A 461 -12.36 -19.66 11.65
CA VAL A 461 -11.92 -19.54 13.06
C VAL A 461 -10.90 -18.42 13.14
N PHE A 462 -11.23 -17.31 13.78
CA PHE A 462 -10.26 -16.25 14.03
C PHE A 462 -9.36 -16.62 15.21
N GLU A 463 -8.05 -16.68 14.97
CA GLU A 463 -7.05 -16.88 16.04
C GLU A 463 -6.86 -15.59 16.85
N ALA A 464 -7.00 -14.45 16.20
CA ALA A 464 -7.03 -13.14 16.81
C ALA A 464 -7.86 -12.18 15.95
N VAL A 465 -8.51 -11.20 16.57
CA VAL A 465 -9.24 -10.12 15.90
C VAL A 465 -8.42 -8.83 15.78
N THR A 466 -7.13 -8.90 16.12
CA THR A 466 -6.20 -7.77 16.05
C THR A 466 -5.12 -8.00 14.99
N LYS A 467 -4.71 -6.94 14.30
CA LYS A 467 -3.60 -6.97 13.33
C LYS A 467 -2.69 -5.77 13.46
N HIS A 468 -1.44 -5.93 13.02
CA HIS A 468 -0.48 -4.83 12.91
C HIS A 468 -0.62 -4.17 11.52
N ASP A 469 -0.92 -2.87 11.47
CA ASP A 469 -1.13 -2.11 10.23
C ASP A 469 0.17 -1.52 9.63
N GLY A 470 1.33 -1.93 10.15
CA GLY A 470 2.64 -1.39 9.79
C GLY A 470 3.13 -0.28 10.73
N LYS A 471 2.23 0.28 11.59
CA LYS A 471 2.54 1.32 12.58
C LYS A 471 2.12 0.91 14.00
N LYS A 472 0.92 0.38 14.15
CA LYS A 472 0.33 -0.01 15.44
C LYS A 472 -0.48 -1.30 15.32
N ILE A 473 -0.69 -1.96 16.45
CA ILE A 473 -1.67 -3.05 16.56
C ILE A 473 -3.05 -2.40 16.65
N ARG A 474 -3.99 -2.86 15.81
CA ARG A 474 -5.38 -2.42 15.84
C ARG A 474 -6.34 -3.59 15.72
N THR A 475 -7.54 -3.42 16.22
CA THR A 475 -8.64 -4.35 15.98
C THR A 475 -9.06 -4.31 14.51
N LEU A 476 -9.52 -5.43 13.98
CA LEU A 476 -10.08 -5.53 12.64
C LEU A 476 -11.35 -4.68 12.52
N THR A 477 -11.51 -4.03 11.40
CA THR A 477 -12.74 -3.29 11.10
C THR A 477 -13.89 -4.24 10.77
N ILE A 478 -15.13 -3.79 10.96
CA ILE A 478 -16.33 -4.55 10.59
C ILE A 478 -16.27 -5.07 9.14
N PRO A 479 -15.90 -4.28 8.12
CA PRO A 479 -15.74 -4.78 6.76
C PRO A 479 -14.71 -5.91 6.63
N GLU A 480 -13.56 -5.80 7.31
CA GLU A 480 -12.52 -6.83 7.28
C GLU A 480 -13.01 -8.16 7.87
N LEU A 481 -13.69 -8.11 9.04
CA LEU A 481 -14.26 -9.29 9.68
C LEU A 481 -15.36 -9.93 8.81
N LYS A 482 -16.26 -9.10 8.25
CA LYS A 482 -17.32 -9.59 7.35
C LYS A 482 -16.77 -10.16 6.05
N GLN A 483 -15.71 -9.59 5.50
CA GLN A 483 -15.09 -10.06 4.26
C GLN A 483 -14.40 -11.42 4.46
N ILE A 484 -13.63 -11.57 5.54
CA ILE A 484 -12.91 -12.82 5.87
C ILE A 484 -13.91 -13.89 6.30
N GLY A 485 -14.77 -13.61 7.29
CA GLY A 485 -15.78 -14.55 7.79
C GLY A 485 -16.79 -14.93 6.72
N GLY A 486 -17.10 -13.99 5.81
CA GLY A 486 -18.00 -14.22 4.67
C GLY A 486 -17.50 -15.28 3.68
N ARG A 487 -16.27 -15.75 3.79
CA ARG A 487 -15.78 -16.87 2.99
C ARG A 487 -16.31 -18.24 3.43
N ALA A 488 -16.82 -18.37 4.65
CA ALA A 488 -17.44 -19.61 5.13
C ALA A 488 -18.73 -19.93 4.37
N GLY A 489 -19.02 -21.20 4.12
CA GLY A 489 -20.26 -21.71 3.55
C GLY A 489 -20.47 -21.34 2.08
N ARG A 490 -19.47 -21.38 1.25
CA ARG A 490 -19.56 -21.10 -0.18
C ARG A 490 -20.45 -22.15 -0.87
N TYR A 491 -21.44 -21.72 -1.65
CA TYR A 491 -22.51 -22.57 -2.18
C TYR A 491 -22.04 -23.59 -3.23
N ARG A 492 -21.11 -23.21 -4.13
CA ARG A 492 -20.49 -24.07 -5.18
C ARG A 492 -19.20 -23.45 -5.67
N THR A 493 -18.26 -24.29 -6.09
CA THR A 493 -17.12 -23.83 -6.86
C THR A 493 -17.51 -23.46 -8.28
N VAL A 494 -16.70 -22.61 -8.94
CA VAL A 494 -16.90 -22.26 -10.35
C VAL A 494 -16.86 -23.50 -11.24
N ALA A 495 -16.06 -24.53 -10.89
CA ALA A 495 -15.99 -25.81 -11.59
C ALA A 495 -17.30 -26.60 -11.49
N GLN A 496 -17.96 -26.62 -10.34
CA GLN A 496 -19.25 -27.31 -10.15
C GLN A 496 -20.41 -26.56 -10.85
N ALA A 497 -20.33 -25.22 -10.93
CA ALA A 497 -21.33 -24.42 -11.65
C ALA A 497 -21.28 -24.60 -13.19
N THR A 498 -20.15 -25.04 -13.73
CA THR A 498 -19.99 -25.34 -15.16
C THR A 498 -20.52 -26.74 -15.56
N GLN A 499 -20.68 -27.66 -14.60
CA GLN A 499 -21.15 -29.02 -14.86
C GLN A 499 -22.69 -29.19 -14.82
N ASP A 500 -23.44 -28.21 -14.29
CA ASP A 500 -24.90 -28.30 -14.14
C ASP A 500 -25.60 -27.04 -14.70
N PRO A 501 -25.89 -26.97 -16.02
CA PRO A 501 -26.53 -25.81 -16.64
C PRO A 501 -28.01 -25.60 -16.27
N ALA A 502 -28.67 -26.59 -15.65
CA ALA A 502 -30.13 -26.56 -15.37
C ALA A 502 -30.51 -25.76 -14.13
N ALA A 503 -29.57 -25.24 -13.33
CA ALA A 503 -29.84 -24.53 -12.08
C ALA A 503 -29.63 -23.01 -12.18
N THR A 504 -29.71 -22.41 -13.39
CA THR A 504 -29.53 -20.95 -13.56
C THR A 504 -30.80 -20.20 -13.23
N PRO A 505 -30.77 -19.20 -12.34
CA PRO A 505 -31.88 -18.27 -12.14
C PRO A 505 -32.08 -17.41 -13.39
N THR A 506 -33.30 -17.36 -13.88
CA THR A 506 -33.73 -16.47 -14.98
C THR A 506 -33.69 -15.01 -14.51
N PRO A 507 -33.22 -14.05 -15.35
CA PRO A 507 -33.20 -12.64 -14.99
C PRO A 507 -34.61 -12.05 -14.96
N PRO A 508 -34.90 -11.10 -14.06
CA PRO A 508 -36.17 -10.41 -14.02
C PRO A 508 -36.31 -9.34 -15.11
N THR A 509 -37.45 -9.20 -15.66
CA THR A 509 -37.85 -8.29 -16.75
C THR A 509 -38.52 -7.02 -16.26
N SER A 510 -38.00 -6.30 -15.27
CA SER A 510 -38.57 -4.99 -14.88
C SER A 510 -37.57 -4.11 -14.11
N THR A 511 -37.65 -2.83 -14.40
CA THR A 511 -36.76 -1.72 -14.03
C THR A 511 -37.20 -1.01 -12.76
N GLU A 512 -37.17 -1.65 -11.59
CA GLU A 512 -37.32 -0.94 -10.31
C GLU A 512 -36.67 -1.75 -9.20
N ASN A 513 -35.78 -1.14 -8.41
CA ASN A 513 -35.14 -1.60 -7.14
C ASN A 513 -35.37 -3.08 -6.74
N LEU A 514 -34.85 -4.02 -7.54
CA LEU A 514 -35.15 -5.44 -7.41
C LEU A 514 -34.23 -6.11 -6.40
N VAL A 515 -34.81 -6.56 -5.30
CA VAL A 515 -34.20 -7.57 -4.43
C VAL A 515 -34.35 -8.93 -5.12
N LEU A 516 -33.28 -9.44 -5.73
CA LEU A 516 -33.28 -10.77 -6.34
C LEU A 516 -33.25 -11.84 -5.26
N GLU A 517 -34.40 -12.52 -5.05
CA GLU A 517 -34.47 -13.73 -4.23
C GLU A 517 -33.99 -14.93 -5.07
N PRO A 518 -33.19 -15.84 -4.50
CA PRO A 518 -32.81 -17.06 -5.18
C PRO A 518 -34.06 -17.95 -5.40
N LYS A 519 -34.45 -18.11 -6.67
CA LYS A 519 -35.46 -19.09 -7.07
C LYS A 519 -34.76 -20.44 -7.31
N GLY A 520 -34.63 -21.24 -6.29
CA GLY A 520 -34.20 -22.63 -6.34
C GLY A 520 -34.58 -23.36 -5.06
N PRO A 521 -34.79 -24.68 -5.06
CA PRO A 521 -35.07 -25.39 -3.84
C PRO A 521 -33.94 -25.10 -2.83
N ARG A 522 -34.29 -24.54 -1.68
CA ARG A 522 -33.36 -24.41 -0.55
C ARG A 522 -32.89 -25.83 -0.23
N PRO A 523 -31.59 -26.11 -0.15
CA PRO A 523 -31.12 -27.39 0.35
C PRO A 523 -31.64 -27.53 1.77
N GLU A 524 -32.39 -28.56 2.02
CA GLU A 524 -32.99 -28.90 3.34
C GLU A 524 -31.96 -29.34 4.39
N SER A 525 -30.66 -29.32 4.05
CA SER A 525 -29.57 -29.61 5.00
C SER A 525 -28.99 -28.28 5.53
N GLY A 526 -29.32 -27.97 6.75
CA GLY A 526 -28.98 -26.75 7.49
C GLY A 526 -27.48 -26.55 7.80
N GLN A 527 -26.63 -26.42 6.80
CA GLN A 527 -25.23 -26.07 6.99
C GLN A 527 -24.94 -24.72 6.28
N GLY A 528 -25.34 -23.64 6.93
CA GLY A 528 -24.79 -22.32 6.65
C GLY A 528 -23.30 -22.25 7.00
N GLY A 529 -22.55 -21.27 6.47
CA GLY A 529 -21.19 -20.96 6.87
C GLY A 529 -21.15 -20.59 8.36
N LEU A 530 -20.14 -21.06 9.07
CA LEU A 530 -19.94 -20.79 10.48
C LEU A 530 -18.75 -19.87 10.70
N VAL A 531 -18.82 -19.00 11.68
CA VAL A 531 -17.71 -18.13 12.11
C VAL A 531 -17.56 -18.21 13.61
N THR A 532 -16.33 -18.37 14.09
CA THR A 532 -16.01 -18.39 15.52
C THR A 532 -14.59 -17.90 15.75
N THR A 533 -14.15 -17.94 16.99
CA THR A 533 -12.79 -17.58 17.42
C THR A 533 -12.09 -18.80 18.03
N LEU A 534 -10.78 -18.75 18.05
CA LEU A 534 -9.99 -19.75 18.78
C LEU A 534 -10.13 -19.56 20.28
N GLU A 535 -10.02 -18.33 20.76
CA GLU A 535 -10.16 -17.95 22.17
C GLU A 535 -11.50 -17.27 22.42
N GLU A 536 -12.01 -17.35 23.66
CA GLU A 536 -13.32 -16.83 24.03
C GLU A 536 -13.35 -15.29 24.10
N GLU A 537 -12.22 -14.68 24.45
CA GLU A 537 -12.08 -13.22 24.59
C GLU A 537 -12.40 -12.43 23.32
N ASP A 538 -12.14 -13.00 22.14
CA ASP A 538 -12.34 -12.37 20.84
C ASP A 538 -13.77 -12.60 20.28
N LEU A 539 -14.57 -13.46 20.92
CA LEU A 539 -15.87 -13.90 20.40
C LEU A 539 -16.89 -12.76 20.36
N GLU A 540 -16.92 -11.92 21.40
CA GLU A 540 -17.82 -10.77 21.50
C GLU A 540 -17.58 -9.76 20.37
N VAL A 541 -16.31 -9.52 20.02
CA VAL A 541 -15.95 -8.62 18.90
C VAL A 541 -16.46 -9.15 17.55
N VAL A 542 -16.38 -10.47 17.36
CA VAL A 542 -16.92 -11.12 16.14
C VAL A 542 -18.43 -10.97 16.11
N HIS A 543 -19.17 -11.28 17.17
CA HIS A 543 -20.62 -11.12 17.25
C HIS A 543 -21.06 -9.68 16.95
N GLY A 544 -20.49 -8.71 17.68
CA GLY A 544 -20.81 -7.29 17.48
C GLY A 544 -20.51 -6.80 16.06
N SER A 545 -19.47 -7.35 15.42
CA SER A 545 -19.12 -6.96 14.05
C SER A 545 -20.09 -7.52 13.00
N PHE A 546 -20.64 -8.72 13.19
CA PHE A 546 -21.59 -9.29 12.23
C PHE A 546 -22.96 -8.63 12.30
N ASP A 547 -23.37 -8.14 13.47
CA ASP A 547 -24.61 -7.38 13.68
C ASP A 547 -24.45 -5.90 13.34
N GLY A 548 -23.24 -5.37 13.37
CA GLY A 548 -22.92 -3.95 13.14
C GLY A 548 -23.18 -3.50 11.69
N GLU A 549 -23.61 -2.25 11.54
CA GLU A 549 -23.71 -1.60 10.23
C GLU A 549 -22.33 -1.15 9.73
N VAL A 550 -22.17 -1.18 8.41
CA VAL A 550 -20.93 -0.74 7.75
C VAL A 550 -21.12 0.67 7.20
N GLU A 551 -20.24 1.59 7.57
CA GLU A 551 -20.30 2.97 7.07
C GLU A 551 -20.16 3.03 5.54
N PRO A 552 -20.94 3.91 4.87
CA PRO A 552 -20.78 4.19 3.45
C PRO A 552 -19.39 4.72 3.10
N LEU A 553 -18.91 4.38 1.92
CA LEU A 553 -17.68 4.99 1.40
C LEU A 553 -17.90 6.47 1.11
N LYS A 554 -17.01 7.32 1.62
CA LYS A 554 -17.11 8.79 1.50
C LYS A 554 -16.39 9.30 0.26
N THR A 555 -15.25 8.71 -0.11
CA THR A 555 -14.38 9.24 -1.17
C THR A 555 -13.74 8.13 -2.00
N ALA A 556 -13.46 8.46 -3.27
CA ALA A 556 -12.71 7.64 -4.21
C ALA A 556 -11.25 8.09 -4.28
N GLY A 557 -10.32 7.14 -4.36
CA GLY A 557 -8.89 7.44 -4.49
C GLY A 557 -8.55 8.02 -5.86
N LEU A 558 -7.69 9.04 -5.89
CA LEU A 558 -7.16 9.65 -7.12
C LEU A 558 -5.62 9.62 -7.11
N PHE A 559 -5.06 9.36 -8.28
CA PHE A 559 -3.67 9.60 -8.60
C PHE A 559 -3.60 10.21 -10.01
N PRO A 560 -2.84 11.29 -10.23
CA PRO A 560 -2.79 11.94 -11.52
C PRO A 560 -2.11 11.04 -12.56
N PRO A 561 -2.65 10.98 -13.80
CA PRO A 561 -2.01 10.26 -14.90
C PRO A 561 -0.61 10.77 -15.21
N THR A 562 0.23 9.92 -15.79
CA THR A 562 1.64 10.23 -16.12
C THR A 562 1.76 11.54 -16.92
N PHE A 563 0.91 11.76 -17.92
CA PHE A 563 0.97 12.98 -18.75
C PHE A 563 0.73 14.27 -17.94
N VAL A 564 -0.06 14.22 -16.87
CA VAL A 564 -0.27 15.36 -15.95
C VAL A 564 1.01 15.63 -15.18
N ILE A 565 1.64 14.58 -14.67
CA ILE A 565 2.90 14.71 -13.90
C ILE A 565 4.03 15.22 -14.82
N GLU A 566 4.13 14.73 -16.05
CA GLU A 566 5.10 15.19 -17.06
C GLU A 566 4.92 16.67 -17.36
N ARG A 567 3.70 17.07 -17.68
CA ARG A 567 3.38 18.46 -17.97
C ARG A 567 3.60 19.36 -16.75
N PHE A 568 3.25 18.90 -15.56
CA PHE A 568 3.50 19.63 -14.32
C PHE A 568 5.00 19.79 -14.05
N SER A 569 5.79 18.74 -14.29
CA SER A 569 7.25 18.75 -14.08
C SER A 569 7.99 19.69 -15.04
N SER A 570 7.47 19.93 -16.25
CA SER A 570 8.12 20.79 -17.25
C SER A 570 8.21 22.28 -16.84
N TYR A 571 7.44 22.69 -15.86
CA TYR A 571 7.48 24.07 -15.32
C TYR A 571 8.48 24.22 -14.16
N PHE A 572 9.17 23.16 -13.77
CA PHE A 572 10.21 23.26 -12.73
C PHE A 572 11.60 23.40 -13.35
N PRO A 573 12.54 24.05 -12.64
CA PRO A 573 13.94 24.08 -13.05
C PRO A 573 14.51 22.67 -13.25
N ALA A 574 15.43 22.53 -14.23
CA ALA A 574 16.11 21.26 -14.45
C ALA A 574 16.82 20.78 -13.17
N GLY A 575 16.71 19.48 -12.85
CA GLY A 575 17.31 18.91 -11.64
C GLY A 575 16.47 19.02 -10.37
N THR A 576 15.25 19.61 -10.43
CA THR A 576 14.32 19.59 -9.29
C THR A 576 14.06 18.14 -8.86
N PRO A 577 14.16 17.80 -7.55
CA PRO A 577 13.90 16.45 -7.07
C PRO A 577 12.51 15.97 -7.44
N PHE A 578 12.42 14.76 -7.99
CA PHE A 578 11.13 14.22 -8.44
C PHE A 578 10.15 14.01 -7.27
N SER A 579 10.65 13.59 -6.11
CA SER A 579 9.86 13.50 -4.88
C SER A 579 9.26 14.85 -4.49
N PHE A 580 10.01 15.96 -4.70
CA PHE A 580 9.50 17.30 -4.47
C PHE A 580 8.35 17.64 -5.42
N ILE A 581 8.49 17.33 -6.71
CA ILE A 581 7.45 17.58 -7.73
C ILE A 581 6.14 16.87 -7.34
N LEU A 582 6.21 15.61 -6.91
CA LEU A 582 5.05 14.83 -6.45
C LEU A 582 4.40 15.42 -5.19
N LEU A 583 5.21 15.79 -4.19
CA LEU A 583 4.72 16.42 -2.97
C LEU A 583 4.09 17.78 -3.26
N ARG A 584 4.71 18.59 -4.11
CA ARG A 584 4.16 19.88 -4.51
C ARG A 584 2.83 19.73 -5.23
N LEU A 585 2.71 18.77 -6.15
CA LEU A 585 1.47 18.47 -6.85
C LEU A 585 0.36 18.09 -5.86
N ARG A 586 0.66 17.22 -4.88
CA ARG A 586 -0.27 16.83 -3.80
C ARG A 586 -0.73 18.05 -2.98
N ASP A 587 0.20 18.92 -2.61
CA ASP A 587 -0.07 20.05 -1.70
C ASP A 587 -0.97 21.11 -2.32
N ILE A 588 -0.82 21.36 -3.64
CA ILE A 588 -1.62 22.36 -4.35
C ILE A 588 -2.84 21.76 -5.06
N ALA A 589 -2.97 20.43 -5.08
CA ALA A 589 -4.08 19.75 -5.73
C ALA A 589 -5.43 20.21 -5.16
N ARG A 590 -6.32 20.63 -6.05
CA ARG A 590 -7.72 20.96 -5.73
C ARG A 590 -8.59 19.76 -6.06
N LEU A 591 -9.15 19.13 -5.03
CA LEU A 591 -9.98 17.94 -5.15
C LEU A 591 -11.45 18.28 -4.81
N PRO A 592 -12.42 17.66 -5.49
CA PRO A 592 -13.80 17.71 -5.04
C PRO A 592 -14.00 16.80 -3.83
N SER A 593 -15.07 17.01 -3.07
CA SER A 593 -15.38 16.26 -1.84
C SER A 593 -15.54 14.75 -2.02
N LEU A 594 -15.84 14.29 -3.25
CA LEU A 594 -15.98 12.87 -3.58
C LEU A 594 -14.64 12.13 -3.77
N TYR A 595 -13.51 12.83 -3.74
CA TYR A 595 -12.22 12.23 -4.02
C TYR A 595 -11.18 12.59 -2.97
N HIS A 596 -10.23 11.68 -2.76
CA HIS A 596 -9.02 11.92 -1.98
C HIS A 596 -7.78 11.57 -2.80
N MET A 597 -6.67 12.25 -2.54
CA MET A 597 -5.38 11.88 -3.13
C MET A 597 -4.87 10.61 -2.46
N CYS A 598 -4.53 9.60 -3.25
CA CYS A 598 -3.90 8.39 -2.74
C CYS A 598 -2.57 8.68 -2.02
N ASN A 599 -2.22 7.83 -1.07
CA ASN A 599 -1.02 7.99 -0.26
C ASN A 599 0.24 7.84 -1.14
N LEU A 600 1.13 8.83 -1.06
CA LEU A 600 2.36 8.90 -1.86
C LEU A 600 3.60 8.39 -1.12
N LYS A 601 3.48 7.84 0.09
CA LYS A 601 4.65 7.52 0.92
C LYS A 601 5.65 6.63 0.20
N ASP A 602 5.22 5.48 -0.29
CA ASP A 602 6.11 4.53 -0.97
C ASP A 602 6.61 5.12 -2.31
N ASN A 603 5.77 5.89 -3.01
CA ASN A 603 6.16 6.61 -4.23
C ASN A 603 7.27 7.64 -3.98
N ILE A 604 7.22 8.35 -2.85
CA ILE A 604 8.26 9.32 -2.46
C ILE A 604 9.58 8.62 -2.18
N ASP A 605 9.54 7.49 -1.47
CA ASP A 605 10.74 6.71 -1.17
C ASP A 605 11.39 6.14 -2.45
N ILE A 606 10.57 5.62 -3.38
CA ILE A 606 11.03 5.20 -4.72
C ILE A 606 11.60 6.40 -5.49
N ALA A 607 10.90 7.54 -5.53
CA ALA A 607 11.35 8.74 -6.23
C ALA A 607 12.72 9.23 -5.72
N ASN A 608 12.96 9.15 -4.41
CA ASN A 608 14.25 9.51 -3.79
C ASN A 608 15.37 8.54 -4.23
N ILE A 609 15.09 7.24 -4.32
CA ILE A 609 16.05 6.25 -4.81
C ILE A 609 16.40 6.52 -6.28
N LEU A 610 15.40 6.84 -7.10
CA LEU A 610 15.56 7.08 -8.54
C LEU A 610 16.24 8.42 -8.85
N GLN A 611 16.33 9.34 -7.90
CA GLN A 611 16.90 10.67 -8.13
C GLN A 611 18.37 10.63 -8.56
N ALA A 612 19.11 9.58 -8.17
CA ALA A 612 20.52 9.41 -8.54
C ALA A 612 20.74 9.07 -10.03
N TYR A 613 19.69 8.70 -10.76
CA TYR A 613 19.76 8.21 -12.13
C TYR A 613 19.17 9.23 -13.13
N PRO A 614 19.79 9.43 -14.33
CA PRO A 614 19.30 10.34 -15.36
C PRO A 614 18.09 9.78 -16.13
N LEU A 615 17.04 9.42 -15.40
CA LEU A 615 15.77 8.93 -15.94
C LEU A 615 14.86 10.10 -16.37
N SER A 616 14.14 9.92 -17.46
CA SER A 616 13.06 10.84 -17.85
C SER A 616 11.94 10.85 -16.80
N ILE A 617 11.09 11.87 -16.78
CA ILE A 617 9.91 11.90 -15.88
C ILE A 617 8.97 10.74 -16.21
N HIS A 618 8.83 10.41 -17.49
CA HIS A 618 8.05 9.25 -17.93
C HIS A 618 8.54 7.95 -17.30
N ASP A 619 9.85 7.67 -17.41
CA ASP A 619 10.45 6.48 -16.82
C ASP A 619 10.28 6.46 -15.29
N ARG A 620 10.48 7.60 -14.62
CA ARG A 620 10.24 7.73 -13.19
C ARG A 620 8.79 7.38 -12.82
N CYS A 621 7.81 7.85 -13.58
CA CYS A 621 6.39 7.51 -13.38
C CYS A 621 6.13 6.01 -13.58
N ILE A 622 6.78 5.37 -14.57
CA ILE A 622 6.71 3.92 -14.74
C ILE A 622 7.20 3.22 -13.47
N PHE A 623 8.38 3.57 -12.96
CA PHE A 623 8.91 2.96 -11.73
C PHE A 623 8.03 3.20 -10.49
N LEU A 624 7.30 4.33 -10.40
CA LEU A 624 6.37 4.57 -9.28
C LEU A 624 5.19 3.57 -9.25
N THR A 625 4.82 3.04 -10.41
CA THR A 625 3.71 2.06 -10.51
C THR A 625 4.21 0.61 -10.46
N ALA A 626 5.52 0.40 -10.36
CA ALA A 626 6.13 -0.91 -10.29
C ALA A 626 5.78 -1.64 -8.98
N PRO A 627 5.69 -2.98 -8.97
CA PRO A 627 5.38 -3.78 -7.79
C PRO A 627 6.59 -3.87 -6.84
N VAL A 628 7.00 -2.74 -6.28
CA VAL A 628 8.16 -2.61 -5.39
C VAL A 628 7.72 -2.57 -3.94
N SER A 629 8.32 -3.42 -3.10
CA SER A 629 8.21 -3.34 -1.64
C SER A 629 9.60 -3.09 -1.06
N LEU A 630 9.87 -1.85 -0.68
CA LEU A 630 11.19 -1.42 -0.19
C LEU A 630 11.61 -2.08 1.13
N LYS A 631 10.68 -2.73 1.83
CA LYS A 631 10.91 -3.49 3.07
C LYS A 631 11.50 -4.89 2.83
N GLU A 632 11.45 -5.38 1.59
CA GLU A 632 11.97 -6.70 1.23
C GLU A 632 13.50 -6.69 1.12
N ILE A 633 14.11 -7.79 1.55
CA ILE A 633 15.56 -7.96 1.55
C ILE A 633 16.10 -7.85 0.11
N GLY A 634 17.10 -7.00 -0.12
CA GLY A 634 17.73 -6.84 -1.44
C GLY A 634 16.94 -5.99 -2.45
N MET A 635 15.64 -5.71 -2.25
CA MET A 635 14.78 -5.00 -3.20
C MET A 635 15.33 -3.63 -3.59
N VAL A 636 15.87 -2.87 -2.64
CA VAL A 636 16.45 -1.53 -2.90
C VAL A 636 17.66 -1.63 -3.82
N ALA A 637 18.52 -2.64 -3.61
CA ALA A 637 19.69 -2.87 -4.44
C ALA A 637 19.29 -3.24 -5.88
N VAL A 638 18.34 -4.18 -6.02
CA VAL A 638 17.79 -4.58 -7.31
C VAL A 638 17.12 -3.41 -8.02
N LEU A 639 16.30 -2.61 -7.32
CA LEU A 639 15.65 -1.43 -7.90
C LEU A 639 16.68 -0.43 -8.45
N ARG A 640 17.77 -0.17 -7.72
CA ARG A 640 18.86 0.69 -8.16
C ARG A 640 19.55 0.14 -9.40
N ALA A 641 19.85 -1.15 -9.43
CA ALA A 641 20.49 -1.80 -10.56
C ALA A 641 19.60 -1.72 -11.81
N LEU A 642 18.32 -2.03 -11.70
CA LEU A 642 17.37 -1.97 -12.81
C LEU A 642 17.18 -0.53 -13.31
N ALA A 643 17.06 0.46 -12.41
CA ALA A 643 16.97 1.88 -12.77
C ALA A 643 18.24 2.37 -13.50
N SER A 644 19.41 1.90 -13.09
CA SER A 644 20.69 2.20 -13.77
C SER A 644 20.71 1.66 -15.20
N ARG A 645 20.24 0.42 -15.41
CA ARG A 645 20.17 -0.19 -16.76
C ARG A 645 19.23 0.59 -17.69
N VAL A 646 18.08 1.01 -17.19
CA VAL A 646 17.16 1.84 -17.97
C VAL A 646 17.76 3.21 -18.27
N ALA A 647 18.35 3.87 -17.29
CA ALA A 647 18.91 5.21 -17.41
C ALA A 647 20.05 5.31 -18.44
N HIS A 648 20.88 4.27 -18.53
CA HIS A 648 22.03 4.23 -19.45
C HIS A 648 21.74 3.43 -20.74
N ASN A 649 20.52 2.85 -20.85
CA ASN A 649 20.14 1.94 -21.94
C ASN A 649 21.10 0.75 -22.07
N ASP A 650 21.61 0.26 -20.93
CA ASP A 650 22.54 -0.87 -20.85
C ASP A 650 21.78 -2.20 -20.92
N SER A 651 22.50 -3.27 -21.33
CA SER A 651 21.95 -4.63 -21.29
C SER A 651 21.52 -5.01 -19.86
N GLY A 652 20.24 -5.34 -19.71
CA GLY A 652 19.63 -5.81 -18.47
C GLY A 652 19.41 -7.33 -18.47
N LYS A 653 20.37 -8.14 -18.96
CA LYS A 653 20.29 -9.60 -18.84
C LYS A 653 20.29 -10.00 -17.38
N LEU A 654 19.43 -10.94 -17.01
CA LEU A 654 19.21 -11.34 -15.61
C LEU A 654 20.52 -11.76 -14.90
N LEU A 655 21.36 -12.51 -15.57
CA LEU A 655 22.64 -13.03 -15.00
C LEU A 655 23.70 -11.95 -14.86
N ASP A 656 23.57 -10.82 -15.58
CA ASP A 656 24.53 -9.69 -15.51
C ASP A 656 24.19 -8.72 -14.34
N ILE A 657 23.10 -8.98 -13.60
CA ILE A 657 22.65 -8.15 -12.48
C ILE A 657 22.92 -8.92 -11.19
N LYS A 658 24.05 -8.64 -10.56
CA LYS A 658 24.56 -9.34 -9.36
C LYS A 658 23.67 -9.17 -8.13
N GLU A 659 22.83 -8.15 -8.11
CA GLU A 659 21.90 -7.83 -7.02
C GLU A 659 20.77 -8.88 -6.90
N PHE A 660 20.52 -9.71 -7.91
CA PHE A 660 19.69 -10.88 -7.78
C PHE A 660 20.47 -12.00 -7.06
N ASN A 661 20.04 -12.33 -5.87
CA ASN A 661 20.64 -13.41 -5.10
C ASN A 661 20.21 -14.79 -5.65
N LEU A 662 20.72 -15.17 -6.83
CA LEU A 662 20.39 -16.46 -7.46
C LEU A 662 21.09 -17.63 -6.78
N GLU A 663 22.19 -17.41 -6.09
CA GLU A 663 22.94 -18.44 -5.36
C GLU A 663 22.13 -19.12 -4.25
N ILE A 664 21.04 -18.46 -3.79
CA ILE A 664 20.14 -19.08 -2.80
C ILE A 664 19.51 -20.38 -3.31
N LEU A 665 19.37 -20.57 -4.62
CA LEU A 665 18.80 -21.77 -5.22
C LEU A 665 19.72 -22.99 -5.12
N ASP A 666 21.02 -22.78 -4.88
CA ASP A 666 22.01 -23.85 -4.66
C ASP A 666 21.90 -24.46 -3.25
N TYR A 667 21.22 -23.75 -2.33
CA TYR A 667 20.97 -24.26 -0.98
C TYR A 667 19.67 -25.04 -0.91
N THR A 668 19.63 -25.92 0.07
CA THR A 668 18.42 -26.64 0.48
C THR A 668 17.94 -26.13 1.84
N LEU A 669 16.73 -26.52 2.23
CA LEU A 669 16.14 -26.17 3.50
C LEU A 669 17.06 -26.50 4.71
N ASP A 670 17.81 -27.59 4.63
CA ASP A 670 18.58 -28.12 5.75
C ASP A 670 20.02 -27.61 5.81
N ASN A 671 20.56 -27.08 4.71
CA ASN A 671 21.95 -26.64 4.64
C ASN A 671 22.13 -25.11 4.50
N TYR A 672 21.05 -24.33 4.60
CA TYR A 672 21.15 -22.86 4.54
C TYR A 672 21.78 -22.30 5.83
N PRO A 673 22.91 -21.55 5.75
CA PRO A 673 23.71 -21.19 6.93
C PRO A 673 22.95 -20.32 7.97
N GLN A 674 21.98 -19.51 7.53
CA GLN A 674 21.24 -18.59 8.38
C GLN A 674 19.91 -19.17 8.90
N GLY A 675 19.68 -20.47 8.66
CA GLY A 675 18.50 -21.18 9.15
C GLY A 675 17.26 -21.09 8.25
N ARG A 676 16.32 -22.01 8.52
CA ARG A 676 15.14 -22.27 7.69
C ARG A 676 14.24 -21.02 7.49
N ALA A 677 13.99 -20.26 8.56
CA ALA A 677 13.11 -19.09 8.47
C ALA A 677 13.69 -17.93 7.62
N VAL A 678 15.02 -17.75 7.65
CA VAL A 678 15.68 -16.75 6.81
C VAL A 678 15.73 -17.21 5.36
N TYR A 679 15.93 -18.51 5.11
CA TYR A 679 15.87 -19.09 3.78
C TYR A 679 14.54 -18.79 3.07
N LEU A 680 13.40 -19.03 3.74
CA LEU A 680 12.09 -18.69 3.18
C LEU A 680 11.95 -17.21 2.87
N LYS A 681 12.35 -16.32 3.79
CA LYS A 681 12.30 -14.87 3.55
C LYS A 681 13.12 -14.44 2.33
N GLN A 682 14.27 -15.05 2.13
CA GLN A 682 15.14 -14.77 0.98
C GLN A 682 14.53 -15.28 -0.34
N LEU A 683 13.90 -16.46 -0.33
CA LEU A 683 13.19 -16.99 -1.51
C LEU A 683 11.98 -16.10 -1.87
N GLU A 684 11.19 -15.67 -0.89
CA GLU A 684 10.08 -14.73 -1.11
C GLU A 684 10.57 -13.39 -1.66
N ALA A 685 11.69 -12.88 -1.16
CA ALA A 685 12.29 -11.64 -1.63
C ALA A 685 12.81 -11.79 -3.07
N LEU A 686 13.51 -12.89 -3.39
CA LEU A 686 13.97 -13.19 -4.76
C LEU A 686 12.79 -13.28 -5.72
N HIS A 687 11.70 -13.97 -5.33
CA HIS A 687 10.49 -14.06 -6.15
C HIS A 687 9.93 -12.67 -6.49
N LYS A 688 9.87 -11.75 -5.51
CA LYS A 688 9.42 -10.37 -5.73
C LYS A 688 10.36 -9.57 -6.63
N CYS A 689 11.66 -9.78 -6.49
CA CYS A 689 12.67 -9.16 -7.36
C CYS A 689 12.52 -9.63 -8.82
N LEU A 690 12.32 -10.94 -9.04
CA LEU A 690 12.04 -11.51 -10.37
C LEU A 690 10.72 -10.99 -10.95
N THR A 691 9.71 -10.83 -10.12
CA THR A 691 8.43 -10.19 -10.47
C THR A 691 8.65 -8.76 -10.99
N LEU A 692 9.48 -7.96 -10.30
CA LEU A 692 9.83 -6.61 -10.74
C LEU A 692 10.60 -6.64 -12.08
N TYR A 693 11.53 -7.57 -12.26
CA TYR A 693 12.25 -7.74 -13.53
C TYR A 693 11.29 -8.03 -14.67
N LEU A 694 10.40 -9.01 -14.50
CA LEU A 694 9.39 -9.37 -15.51
C LEU A 694 8.46 -8.20 -15.80
N TRP A 695 8.03 -7.46 -14.78
CA TRP A 695 7.20 -6.27 -14.93
C TRP A 695 7.86 -5.20 -15.79
N LEU A 696 9.17 -4.94 -15.58
CA LEU A 696 9.95 -4.00 -16.37
C LEU A 696 10.25 -4.52 -17.78
N SER A 697 10.40 -5.83 -17.98
CA SER A 697 10.72 -6.41 -19.28
C SER A 697 9.62 -6.17 -20.33
N TYR A 698 8.37 -6.08 -19.91
CA TYR A 698 7.26 -5.72 -20.82
C TYR A 698 7.24 -4.22 -21.20
N ARG A 699 7.90 -3.37 -20.44
CA ARG A 699 7.93 -1.92 -20.64
C ARG A 699 9.21 -1.45 -21.33
N TYR A 700 10.31 -2.14 -21.07
CA TYR A 700 11.65 -1.87 -21.60
C TYR A 700 12.20 -3.10 -22.34
N VAL A 701 11.49 -3.53 -23.39
CA VAL A 701 11.81 -4.76 -24.15
C VAL A 701 13.24 -4.74 -24.71
N GLY A 702 13.77 -3.57 -25.06
CA GLY A 702 15.14 -3.41 -25.56
C GLY A 702 16.23 -3.58 -24.49
N VAL A 703 15.88 -3.37 -23.21
CA VAL A 703 16.81 -3.43 -22.08
C VAL A 703 16.78 -4.81 -21.43
N PHE A 704 15.60 -5.29 -21.01
CA PHE A 704 15.44 -6.54 -20.27
C PHE A 704 15.07 -7.71 -21.19
N GLN A 705 16.08 -8.42 -21.67
CA GLN A 705 15.94 -9.44 -22.72
C GLN A 705 15.80 -10.87 -22.17
N SER A 706 16.08 -11.12 -20.89
CA SER A 706 16.07 -12.47 -20.31
C SER A 706 14.72 -12.87 -19.74
N GLN A 707 13.60 -12.55 -20.41
CA GLN A 707 12.25 -12.78 -19.91
C GLN A 707 11.96 -14.27 -19.67
N ALA A 708 12.29 -15.14 -20.64
CA ALA A 708 12.08 -16.58 -20.53
C ALA A 708 12.89 -17.20 -19.37
N LEU A 709 14.15 -16.77 -19.19
CA LEU A 709 14.98 -17.19 -18.07
C LEU A 709 14.41 -16.72 -16.74
N ALA A 710 13.94 -15.47 -16.65
CA ALA A 710 13.35 -14.94 -15.43
C ALA A 710 12.07 -15.70 -15.02
N PHE A 711 11.22 -16.11 -15.99
CA PHE A 711 10.08 -16.98 -15.72
C PHE A 711 10.51 -18.35 -15.20
N HIS A 712 11.54 -18.96 -15.82
CA HIS A 712 12.04 -20.27 -15.38
C HIS A 712 12.61 -20.21 -13.96
N VAL A 713 13.47 -19.23 -13.67
CA VAL A 713 14.03 -19.05 -12.32
C VAL A 713 12.92 -18.76 -11.30
N LYS A 714 11.90 -17.96 -11.67
CA LYS A 714 10.74 -17.69 -10.82
C LYS A 714 10.00 -19.00 -10.46
N SER A 715 9.78 -19.88 -11.44
CA SER A 715 9.17 -21.20 -11.22
C SER A 715 10.00 -22.08 -10.26
N MET A 716 11.33 -22.10 -10.41
CA MET A 716 12.22 -22.80 -9.48
C MET A 716 12.11 -22.27 -8.04
N VAL A 717 12.02 -20.94 -7.88
CA VAL A 717 11.81 -20.33 -6.56
C VAL A 717 10.47 -20.76 -5.96
N GLU A 718 9.41 -20.82 -6.75
CA GLU A 718 8.07 -21.28 -6.34
C GLU A 718 8.10 -22.74 -5.88
N GLU A 719 8.77 -23.61 -6.61
CA GLU A 719 8.98 -25.01 -6.24
C GLU A 719 9.71 -25.13 -4.90
N ARG A 720 10.80 -24.37 -4.68
CA ARG A 720 11.53 -24.35 -3.41
C ARG A 720 10.67 -23.85 -2.24
N ILE A 721 9.85 -22.84 -2.47
CA ILE A 721 8.90 -22.35 -1.45
C ILE A 721 7.89 -23.46 -1.10
N ASN A 722 7.35 -24.16 -2.09
CA ASN A 722 6.39 -25.23 -1.89
C ASN A 722 7.01 -26.42 -1.12
N GLU A 723 8.22 -26.86 -1.48
CA GLU A 723 8.99 -27.85 -0.71
C GLU A 723 9.18 -27.43 0.75
N TYR A 724 9.46 -26.14 0.98
CA TYR A 724 9.60 -25.58 2.32
C TYR A 724 8.30 -25.72 3.11
N LEU A 725 7.16 -25.36 2.50
CA LEU A 725 5.85 -25.38 3.17
C LEU A 725 5.41 -26.80 3.54
N GLU A 726 5.86 -27.82 2.81
CA GLU A 726 5.58 -29.23 3.09
C GLU A 726 6.39 -29.81 4.27
N LYS A 727 7.62 -29.29 4.49
CA LYS A 727 8.60 -29.85 5.46
C LYS A 727 8.71 -29.12 6.79
N LEU A 728 7.70 -28.30 7.15
CA LEU A 728 7.77 -27.45 8.33
C LEU A 728 7.43 -28.19 9.64
N ASP A 729 8.38 -28.18 10.59
CA ASP A 729 8.19 -28.58 11.98
C ASP A 729 8.39 -27.39 12.94
N TYR A 730 7.42 -27.08 13.80
CA TYR A 730 7.50 -26.03 14.81
C TYR A 730 6.95 -26.47 16.18
N SER A 731 7.53 -25.94 17.27
CA SER A 731 7.13 -26.27 18.65
C SER A 731 5.96 -25.40 19.15
N PRO A 732 4.93 -26.00 19.79
CA PRO A 732 3.73 -25.30 20.26
C PRO A 732 3.96 -24.32 21.44
N GLU A 733 5.01 -24.48 22.21
CA GLU A 733 5.26 -23.72 23.45
C GLU A 733 5.64 -22.27 23.18
N ALA A 734 6.42 -22.01 22.13
CA ALA A 734 6.82 -20.67 21.70
C ALA A 734 5.64 -19.80 21.25
N ARG A 735 4.52 -20.41 20.80
CA ARG A 735 3.30 -19.71 20.40
C ARG A 735 2.55 -19.11 21.57
N ARG A 736 2.31 -19.91 22.63
CA ARG A 736 1.53 -19.46 23.80
C ARG A 736 2.21 -18.27 24.49
N GLU A 737 3.53 -18.27 24.51
CA GLU A 737 4.31 -17.20 25.12
C GLU A 737 4.27 -15.90 24.29
N ARG A 738 4.36 -15.98 22.94
CA ARG A 738 4.26 -14.81 22.05
C ARG A 738 2.88 -14.19 22.02
N VAL A 739 1.82 -15.00 21.93
CA VAL A 739 0.43 -14.51 21.98
C VAL A 739 0.17 -13.83 23.32
N ARG A 740 0.69 -14.40 24.42
CA ARG A 740 0.59 -13.81 25.76
C ARG A 740 1.38 -12.50 25.88
N GLN A 741 2.54 -12.40 25.24
CA GLN A 741 3.32 -11.15 25.17
C GLN A 741 2.61 -10.09 24.32
N MET A 742 2.13 -10.42 23.14
CA MET A 742 1.37 -9.50 22.26
C MET A 742 0.10 -8.98 22.96
N ARG A 743 -0.67 -9.86 23.62
CA ARG A 743 -1.85 -9.45 24.39
C ARG A 743 -1.49 -8.58 25.58
N LYS A 744 -0.43 -8.89 26.32
CA LYS A 744 0.06 -8.05 27.42
C LYS A 744 0.51 -6.67 26.93
N GLU A 745 1.14 -6.57 25.76
CA GLU A 745 1.52 -5.28 25.16
C GLU A 745 0.31 -4.50 24.68
N ALA A 746 -0.67 -5.15 24.06
CA ALA A 746 -1.92 -4.52 23.64
C ALA A 746 -2.71 -4.00 24.86
N THR A 747 -2.92 -4.83 25.88
CA THR A 747 -3.62 -4.43 27.13
C THR A 747 -2.85 -3.36 27.91
N ARG A 748 -1.52 -3.41 27.90
CA ARG A 748 -0.69 -2.35 28.53
C ARG A 748 -0.84 -1.01 27.78
N LYS A 749 -0.89 -1.04 26.46
CA LYS A 749 -1.11 0.16 25.62
C LYS A 749 -2.52 0.71 25.78
N GLU A 750 -3.55 -0.16 25.86
CA GLU A 750 -4.93 0.25 26.13
C GLU A 750 -5.11 0.81 27.54
N ARG A 751 -4.52 0.18 28.57
CA ARG A 751 -4.53 0.71 29.95
C ARG A 751 -3.76 2.03 30.07
N MET A 752 -2.65 2.20 29.32
CA MET A 752 -1.98 3.50 29.27
C MET A 752 -2.82 4.56 28.54
N ALA A 753 -3.53 4.21 27.47
CA ALA A 753 -4.44 5.11 26.78
C ALA A 753 -5.66 5.49 27.68
N GLN A 754 -6.23 4.52 28.42
CA GLN A 754 -7.30 4.78 29.38
C GLN A 754 -6.82 5.59 30.59
N LYS A 755 -5.62 5.33 31.09
CA LYS A 755 -5.04 6.08 32.21
C LYS A 755 -4.75 7.53 31.85
N VAL A 756 -4.35 7.81 30.62
CA VAL A 756 -4.19 9.18 30.08
C VAL A 756 -5.54 9.90 29.96
N LEU A 757 -6.65 9.17 29.78
CA LEU A 757 -8.00 9.73 29.75
C LEU A 757 -8.56 9.97 31.17
N SER A 758 -8.15 9.18 32.18
CA SER A 758 -8.61 9.33 33.57
C SER A 758 -7.77 10.30 34.38
N ASP A 759 -6.47 10.45 34.08
CA ASP A 759 -5.58 11.38 34.83
C ASP A 759 -5.72 12.85 34.37
N GLY A 760 -6.70 13.16 33.51
CA GLY A 760 -7.07 14.52 33.12
C GLY A 760 -8.00 15.26 34.11
N GLU A 761 -8.44 14.62 35.17
CA GLU A 761 -9.38 15.21 36.17
C GLU A 761 -8.78 15.57 37.55
N ASP A 762 -7.55 15.18 37.90
CA ASP A 762 -6.93 15.56 39.18
C ASP A 762 -5.54 16.22 38.98
N ASP A 763 -5.55 17.56 38.93
CA ASP A 763 -4.35 18.38 39.15
C ASP A 763 -3.97 18.41 40.61
N ASN A 764 -2.83 17.84 40.97
CA ASN A 764 -2.01 18.37 42.07
C ASN A 764 -0.52 18.02 41.87
N LEU A 765 0.24 19.10 41.76
CA LEU A 765 1.68 19.16 41.61
C LEU A 765 2.39 18.66 42.91
N GLU A 766 3.29 17.71 42.78
CA GLU A 766 4.47 17.63 43.63
C GLU A 766 5.72 17.39 42.76
N GLN A 767 6.68 18.29 42.98
CA GLN A 767 8.00 18.28 42.36
C GLN A 767 8.86 17.18 43.02
N GLU A 768 9.39 16.26 42.23
CA GLU A 768 10.58 15.50 42.64
C GLU A 768 11.68 15.68 41.58
N GLU A 769 12.81 16.22 42.08
CA GLU A 769 14.08 16.27 41.37
C GLU A 769 14.66 14.86 41.25
N GLU A 770 14.82 14.33 40.03
CA GLU A 770 15.61 13.13 39.79
C GLU A 770 16.84 13.41 38.93
N THR A 771 17.93 12.90 39.46
CA THR A 771 19.31 12.99 39.01
C THR A 771 19.54 12.39 37.62
N VAL A 772 20.33 13.09 36.82
CA VAL A 772 20.79 12.77 35.47
C VAL A 772 21.70 11.54 35.49
N GLY A 773 21.28 10.48 34.83
CA GLY A 773 22.12 9.35 34.42
C GLY A 773 22.47 9.40 32.94
N ASP A 774 23.74 9.28 32.66
CA ASP A 774 24.38 9.31 31.35
C ASP A 774 23.97 8.10 30.49
N TRP A 775 23.39 8.34 29.29
CA TRP A 775 23.08 7.26 28.32
C TRP A 775 23.69 7.54 26.96
N THR A 776 24.72 6.75 26.63
CA THR A 776 25.26 6.61 25.30
C THR A 776 24.29 5.90 24.37
N VAL A 777 24.20 6.39 23.14
CA VAL A 777 23.33 5.86 22.09
C VAL A 777 23.94 4.59 21.52
N GLU A 778 23.39 3.43 21.84
CA GLU A 778 23.60 2.20 21.08
C GLU A 778 22.36 1.90 20.22
N GLY A 779 22.61 1.59 18.94
CA GLY A 779 21.59 1.25 17.97
C GLY A 779 20.91 -0.08 18.31
N HIS A 780 19.59 -0.08 18.38
CA HIS A 780 18.81 -1.29 18.56
C HIS A 780 18.75 -2.11 17.27
N GLU A 781 19.62 -3.10 17.20
CA GLU A 781 19.36 -4.35 16.47
C GLU A 781 18.45 -5.24 17.31
N GLU A 782 17.44 -5.86 16.67
CA GLU A 782 16.57 -6.83 17.31
C GLU A 782 17.37 -8.03 17.85
N PRO A 783 17.05 -8.58 19.04
CA PRO A 783 17.81 -9.69 19.59
C PRO A 783 17.59 -10.98 18.80
N LEU A 784 18.63 -11.44 18.16
CA LEU A 784 18.77 -12.81 17.66
C LEU A 784 18.92 -13.76 18.85
N LEU A 785 18.11 -14.81 18.88
CA LEU A 785 18.20 -15.93 19.83
C LEU A 785 19.58 -16.61 19.74
N ASN A 786 20.38 -16.48 20.77
CA ASN A 786 21.56 -17.30 21.00
C ASN A 786 21.17 -18.61 21.72
N GLY A 787 21.36 -19.73 21.04
CA GLY A 787 21.50 -21.03 21.64
C GLY A 787 23.01 -21.34 21.81
N MET A 788 23.40 -21.76 22.98
CA MET A 788 24.75 -22.00 23.47
C MET A 788 25.52 -23.03 22.62
N GLY A 789 26.80 -22.76 22.40
CA GLY A 789 27.80 -23.74 21.95
C GLY A 789 29.19 -23.15 22.19
N GLU A 790 29.96 -23.82 23.04
CA GLU A 790 31.28 -23.45 23.50
C GLU A 790 32.31 -23.25 22.38
N ALA A 791 33.13 -22.24 22.51
CA ALA A 791 34.19 -21.91 21.57
C ALA A 791 35.48 -22.63 21.94
N GLU A 792 35.97 -23.51 21.09
CA GLU A 792 37.36 -23.98 21.09
C GLU A 792 38.29 -22.97 20.42
N LYS A 793 39.41 -22.69 21.09
CA LYS A 793 40.48 -21.80 20.67
C LYS A 793 41.31 -22.45 19.56
N ILE A 794 41.53 -21.75 18.45
CA ILE A 794 42.52 -22.09 17.42
C ILE A 794 43.61 -21.00 17.40
N PRO A 795 44.91 -21.39 17.37
CA PRO A 795 46.05 -20.46 17.45
C PRO A 795 46.42 -19.87 16.06
N PRO A 796 47.22 -18.80 16.00
CA PRO A 796 47.53 -18.06 14.79
C PRO A 796 48.58 -18.77 13.92
N THR A 797 48.32 -18.84 12.61
CA THR A 797 49.26 -19.31 11.61
C THR A 797 49.98 -18.15 10.90
N ARG A 798 51.25 -18.37 10.70
CA ARG A 798 52.32 -17.52 10.18
C ARG A 798 52.10 -17.09 8.73
N GLU A 799 52.58 -15.87 8.47
CA GLU A 799 52.94 -15.34 7.14
C GLU A 799 53.92 -16.28 6.38
N VAL A 800 53.69 -16.43 5.08
CA VAL A 800 54.75 -16.72 4.09
C VAL A 800 54.42 -15.97 2.80
N THR A 801 55.24 -15.02 2.45
CA THR A 801 55.50 -14.48 1.12
C THR A 801 56.65 -15.33 0.47
N PRO A 802 56.91 -15.26 -0.82
CA PRO A 802 56.67 -14.26 -1.85
C PRO A 802 55.58 -14.59 -2.89
#